data_1a8fa52c3a210b3d5093a246df8ec1c9
#
_entry.id   1a8fa52c3a210b3d5093a246df8ec1c9
#
_cell.length_a   1.000
_cell.length_b   1.000
_cell.length_c   1.000
_cell.angle_alpha   90.00
_cell.angle_beta   90.00
_cell.angle_gamma   90.00
#
_symmetry.space_group_name_H-M   'P 1'
#
loop_
_entity.id
_entity.type
_entity.pdbx_description
1 polymer ?
#
loop_
_entity_poly.entity_id
_entity_poly.type
_entity_poly.pdbx_seq_one_letter_code
_entity_poly.pdbx_strand_id
1 'polypeptide(L)'
;MQDFIYDKDSDGIVTVTMDMAGQNANTMNKRFEPGMRAVCDRLEAEPGLTGVVFASAKPTFFAGGDLHDILATETADAASFAFIEANKAVYRRLEKLPVPVVAAINGAALGGGYELCLACNHRIVLNSPKAVVGLPEVTLGLLPGAGGVVRLTARLGLEKALTYLLEGKQARPDAALADGLVDAIVDEPEALIPAAKAWIRANPDAHTQPWDQKGFRYPGGDALHPRVRQVIQVSSAMLFKKTRGLLPAPEKILDVAVNSMRMNFDAALRVETRRFIGLMASKEAKAAISTFFFGTQAIKSGKLRPEGARWQAGSAAVLGAGMMGSGIAYAHAKARLATRLNDTELARAEQGRAYSEALCDKAVARGRMEAAGKDALLSHITPATGNAAAGSTDIVIEAVFEDIELKEKVIAETWPMLSPEGIYGSNTSTLPISILAQACPDPSRFIGLHFFSPVDKMKVVEIIMGEQTSQETLRKAYDYVQQIGYMPIVVNDARGFFTSRVFGTFMDEGCQLLVDGMAPAAIERAAWLAGMPVGPLQVFDEVSLILGQKVRHTHRALDQRLGVDSGFGQHNTATVEVTDPMIAMGRGGRQYGGGFYDYDAQGTRVLWSGLEQFARGTADIPIQDAIDRILYRQAIETLRCLDEGVLNTEIEANLGGIFAIGFPAHTGGAIQFIRGEGVEAFAARARQLAASYGARFAVPDSIYDRLASREAAAA
;
A
#
# COMPACT_ATOMS: atom_id res chain seq x y z
N MET A 1 -9.33 -10.50 -35.00
CA MET A 1 -8.78 -11.72 -34.39
C MET A 1 -7.24 -11.71 -34.26
N GLN A 2 -6.58 -10.58 -34.42
CA GLN A 2 -5.10 -10.48 -34.40
C GLN A 2 -4.47 -10.95 -33.06
N ASP A 3 -5.21 -10.84 -31.96
CA ASP A 3 -4.76 -11.18 -30.61
C ASP A 3 -5.31 -12.56 -30.11
N PHE A 4 -5.97 -13.33 -30.98
CA PHE A 4 -6.57 -14.62 -30.68
C PHE A 4 -6.23 -15.64 -31.77
N ILE A 5 -5.54 -16.71 -31.38
CA ILE A 5 -5.26 -17.86 -32.23
C ILE A 5 -6.42 -18.84 -32.07
N TYR A 6 -7.01 -19.26 -33.17
CA TYR A 6 -8.19 -20.11 -33.21
C TYR A 6 -7.84 -21.43 -33.91
N ASP A 7 -7.81 -22.52 -33.15
CA ASP A 7 -7.46 -23.85 -33.64
C ASP A 7 -8.57 -24.88 -33.31
N LYS A 8 -9.06 -25.60 -34.32
CA LYS A 8 -10.08 -26.61 -34.16
C LYS A 8 -9.48 -27.99 -34.41
N ASP A 9 -9.64 -28.92 -33.47
CA ASP A 9 -9.18 -30.27 -33.59
C ASP A 9 -10.18 -31.21 -34.33
N SER A 10 -9.75 -32.46 -34.52
CA SER A 10 -10.57 -33.51 -35.18
C SER A 10 -11.85 -33.87 -34.41
N ASP A 11 -11.89 -33.60 -33.12
CA ASP A 11 -13.05 -33.91 -32.25
C ASP A 11 -14.05 -32.74 -32.25
N GLY A 12 -13.78 -31.65 -32.97
CA GLY A 12 -14.61 -30.46 -33.03
C GLY A 12 -14.41 -29.49 -31.87
N ILE A 13 -13.39 -29.71 -31.03
CA ILE A 13 -13.08 -28.83 -29.94
C ILE A 13 -12.21 -27.68 -30.46
N VAL A 14 -12.62 -26.44 -30.17
CA VAL A 14 -11.88 -25.22 -30.52
C VAL A 14 -11.02 -24.79 -29.34
N THR A 15 -9.73 -24.57 -29.58
CA THR A 15 -8.84 -23.90 -28.63
C THR A 15 -8.65 -22.45 -29.08
N VAL A 16 -9.07 -21.51 -28.23
CA VAL A 16 -8.85 -20.07 -28.41
C VAL A 16 -7.69 -19.66 -27.54
N THR A 17 -6.53 -19.42 -28.12
CA THR A 17 -5.33 -18.98 -27.40
C THR A 17 -5.18 -17.47 -27.49
N MET A 18 -5.22 -16.81 -26.35
CA MET A 18 -5.01 -15.35 -26.23
C MET A 18 -3.51 -15.04 -26.35
N ASP A 19 -3.14 -14.17 -27.28
CA ASP A 19 -1.77 -13.73 -27.53
C ASP A 19 -1.74 -12.27 -27.99
N MET A 20 -1.93 -11.34 -27.04
CA MET A 20 -1.96 -9.91 -27.38
C MET A 20 -0.60 -9.43 -27.87
N ALA A 21 -0.57 -9.00 -29.15
CA ALA A 21 0.65 -8.53 -29.80
C ALA A 21 1.19 -7.26 -29.11
N GLY A 22 2.51 -7.25 -28.85
CA GLY A 22 3.22 -6.13 -28.25
C GLY A 22 3.01 -5.97 -26.74
N GLN A 23 2.38 -6.95 -26.08
CA GLN A 23 2.17 -6.94 -24.62
C GLN A 23 2.77 -8.19 -23.96
N ASN A 24 3.26 -8.01 -22.73
CA ASN A 24 3.78 -9.12 -21.91
C ASN A 24 2.68 -9.93 -21.22
N ALA A 25 1.45 -9.42 -21.21
CA ALA A 25 0.27 -10.07 -20.63
C ALA A 25 -0.96 -9.78 -21.48
N ASN A 26 -1.96 -10.65 -21.43
CA ASN A 26 -3.27 -10.39 -21.99
C ASN A 26 -4.03 -9.45 -21.06
N THR A 27 -4.65 -8.40 -21.59
CA THR A 27 -5.42 -7.39 -20.85
C THR A 27 -6.72 -7.04 -21.57
N MET A 28 -7.71 -6.58 -20.80
CA MET A 28 -8.96 -6.05 -21.34
C MET A 28 -8.76 -4.60 -21.77
N ASN A 29 -8.07 -4.41 -22.88
CA ASN A 29 -7.82 -3.12 -23.53
C ASN A 29 -8.85 -2.87 -24.65
N LYS A 30 -8.72 -1.75 -25.38
CA LYS A 30 -9.63 -1.37 -26.48
C LYS A 30 -9.74 -2.40 -27.62
N ARG A 31 -8.76 -3.31 -27.79
CA ARG A 31 -8.77 -4.37 -28.82
C ARG A 31 -9.48 -5.64 -28.34
N PHE A 32 -9.64 -5.81 -27.02
CA PHE A 32 -10.17 -7.03 -26.44
C PHE A 32 -11.62 -7.30 -26.89
N GLU A 33 -12.53 -6.34 -26.69
CA GLU A 33 -13.94 -6.53 -27.01
C GLU A 33 -14.18 -6.82 -28.49
N PRO A 34 -13.63 -6.04 -29.46
CA PRO A 34 -13.80 -6.38 -30.87
C PRO A 34 -13.22 -7.74 -31.26
N GLY A 35 -12.07 -8.12 -30.67
CA GLY A 35 -11.46 -9.42 -30.88
C GLY A 35 -12.32 -10.58 -30.36
N MET A 36 -12.80 -10.46 -29.13
CA MET A 36 -13.67 -11.46 -28.50
C MET A 36 -15.02 -11.56 -29.20
N ARG A 37 -15.57 -10.44 -29.69
CA ARG A 37 -16.79 -10.45 -30.51
C ARG A 37 -16.59 -11.29 -31.77
N ALA A 38 -15.49 -11.07 -32.50
CA ALA A 38 -15.16 -11.86 -33.68
C ALA A 38 -14.92 -13.36 -33.34
N VAL A 39 -14.37 -13.67 -32.18
CA VAL A 39 -14.26 -15.04 -31.68
C VAL A 39 -15.64 -15.64 -31.44
N CYS A 40 -16.55 -14.95 -30.76
CA CYS A 40 -17.92 -15.39 -30.53
C CYS A 40 -18.68 -15.60 -31.83
N ASP A 41 -18.60 -14.64 -32.80
CA ASP A 41 -19.23 -14.76 -34.11
C ASP A 41 -18.79 -16.03 -34.84
N ARG A 42 -17.50 -16.37 -34.77
CA ARG A 42 -16.95 -17.59 -35.38
C ARG A 42 -17.38 -18.84 -34.65
N LEU A 43 -17.36 -18.84 -33.31
CA LEU A 43 -17.79 -20.00 -32.50
C LEU A 43 -19.27 -20.35 -32.72
N GLU A 44 -20.13 -19.34 -32.78
CA GLU A 44 -21.58 -19.52 -33.02
C GLU A 44 -21.87 -20.05 -34.42
N ALA A 45 -21.01 -19.73 -35.42
CA ALA A 45 -21.12 -20.19 -36.80
C ALA A 45 -20.31 -21.49 -37.09
N GLU A 46 -19.54 -22.00 -36.12
CA GLU A 46 -18.57 -23.12 -36.34
C GLU A 46 -19.28 -24.46 -36.52
N PRO A 47 -19.24 -25.11 -37.71
CA PRO A 47 -19.90 -26.39 -37.94
C PRO A 47 -19.28 -27.47 -37.08
N GLY A 48 -20.09 -28.28 -36.43
CA GLY A 48 -19.63 -29.43 -35.62
C GLY A 48 -18.77 -29.01 -34.42
N LEU A 49 -19.01 -27.83 -33.85
CA LEU A 49 -18.42 -27.43 -32.58
C LEU A 49 -18.91 -28.34 -31.47
N THR A 50 -17.99 -28.92 -30.70
CA THR A 50 -18.30 -29.79 -29.55
C THR A 50 -17.84 -29.22 -28.20
N GLY A 51 -16.96 -28.22 -28.22
CA GLY A 51 -16.51 -27.53 -27.02
C GLY A 51 -15.47 -26.45 -27.31
N VAL A 52 -15.19 -25.63 -26.31
CA VAL A 52 -14.24 -24.52 -26.40
C VAL A 52 -13.27 -24.53 -25.23
N VAL A 53 -11.98 -24.34 -25.49
CA VAL A 53 -10.94 -24.14 -24.48
C VAL A 53 -10.34 -22.75 -24.64
N PHE A 54 -10.39 -21.93 -23.60
CA PHE A 54 -9.63 -20.69 -23.53
C PHE A 54 -8.27 -20.93 -22.89
N ALA A 55 -7.19 -20.54 -23.59
CA ALA A 55 -5.81 -20.68 -23.18
C ALA A 55 -5.04 -19.36 -23.38
N SER A 56 -3.83 -19.26 -22.87
CA SER A 56 -2.94 -18.11 -23.03
C SER A 56 -1.57 -18.54 -23.53
N ALA A 57 -1.03 -17.77 -24.48
CA ALA A 57 0.37 -17.89 -24.93
C ALA A 57 1.35 -17.10 -24.03
N LYS A 58 0.84 -16.31 -23.10
CA LYS A 58 1.66 -15.51 -22.17
C LYS A 58 1.97 -16.28 -20.88
N PRO A 59 3.00 -15.86 -20.11
CA PRO A 59 3.29 -16.45 -18.80
C PRO A 59 2.14 -16.31 -17.77
N THR A 60 1.25 -15.34 -17.94
CA THR A 60 0.01 -15.17 -17.20
C THR A 60 -1.18 -15.58 -18.04
N PHE A 61 -2.28 -16.00 -17.41
CA PHE A 61 -3.50 -16.28 -18.16
C PHE A 61 -4.12 -14.98 -18.68
N PHE A 62 -4.41 -14.04 -17.74
CA PHE A 62 -4.97 -12.74 -18.10
C PHE A 62 -4.83 -11.76 -16.90
N ALA A 63 -4.33 -10.55 -17.15
CA ALA A 63 -3.95 -9.60 -16.10
C ALA A 63 -5.05 -8.61 -15.68
N GLY A 64 -6.24 -8.67 -16.28
CA GLY A 64 -7.36 -7.79 -15.94
C GLY A 64 -7.55 -6.61 -16.89
N GLY A 65 -8.24 -5.56 -16.42
CA GLY A 65 -8.55 -4.35 -17.20
C GLY A 65 -7.32 -3.47 -17.46
N ASP A 66 -7.36 -2.69 -18.52
CA ASP A 66 -6.34 -1.66 -18.78
C ASP A 66 -6.57 -0.45 -17.86
N LEU A 67 -5.66 -0.24 -16.91
CA LEU A 67 -5.78 0.82 -15.93
C LEU A 67 -5.52 2.22 -16.51
N HIS A 68 -4.84 2.35 -17.64
CA HIS A 68 -4.69 3.63 -18.35
C HIS A 68 -6.03 4.09 -18.92
N ASP A 69 -6.79 3.18 -19.54
CA ASP A 69 -8.13 3.49 -20.05
C ASP A 69 -9.08 3.88 -18.90
N ILE A 70 -8.95 3.24 -17.74
CA ILE A 70 -9.73 3.59 -16.52
C ILE A 70 -9.36 4.99 -16.01
N LEU A 71 -8.08 5.33 -15.93
CA LEU A 71 -7.63 6.68 -15.53
C LEU A 71 -8.12 7.78 -16.47
N ALA A 72 -8.20 7.49 -17.78
CA ALA A 72 -8.69 8.43 -18.79
C ALA A 72 -10.20 8.66 -18.72
N THR A 73 -10.97 7.82 -18.00
CA THR A 73 -12.42 7.98 -17.87
C THR A 73 -12.75 9.10 -16.91
N GLU A 74 -13.33 10.19 -17.39
CA GLU A 74 -13.66 11.36 -16.56
C GLU A 74 -15.10 11.34 -16.04
N THR A 75 -16.02 10.78 -16.81
CA THR A 75 -17.46 10.82 -16.53
C THR A 75 -18.11 9.45 -16.55
N ALA A 76 -19.09 9.26 -15.67
CA ALA A 76 -19.94 8.07 -15.64
C ALA A 76 -21.18 8.30 -16.53
N ASP A 77 -20.97 8.30 -17.84
CA ASP A 77 -21.99 8.63 -18.85
C ASP A 77 -22.55 7.40 -19.59
N ALA A 78 -23.44 7.65 -20.55
CA ALA A 78 -24.06 6.60 -21.36
C ALA A 78 -23.05 5.88 -22.28
N ALA A 79 -21.99 6.57 -22.72
CA ALA A 79 -20.96 5.97 -23.57
C ALA A 79 -20.10 4.99 -22.75
N SER A 80 -19.66 5.38 -21.55
CA SER A 80 -18.97 4.51 -20.61
C SER A 80 -19.81 3.30 -20.24
N PHE A 81 -21.12 3.50 -20.00
CA PHE A 81 -22.04 2.40 -19.74
C PHE A 81 -22.11 1.42 -20.90
N ALA A 82 -22.30 1.93 -22.13
CA ALA A 82 -22.40 1.09 -23.33
C ALA A 82 -21.11 0.31 -23.61
N PHE A 83 -19.96 0.93 -23.39
CA PHE A 83 -18.65 0.28 -23.52
C PHE A 83 -18.49 -0.92 -22.58
N ILE A 84 -18.84 -0.76 -21.31
CA ILE A 84 -18.76 -1.85 -20.32
C ILE A 84 -19.79 -2.94 -20.61
N GLU A 85 -21.02 -2.59 -21.00
CA GLU A 85 -22.03 -3.57 -21.40
C GLU A 85 -21.61 -4.38 -22.65
N ALA A 86 -20.92 -3.76 -23.62
CA ALA A 86 -20.38 -4.49 -24.77
C ALA A 86 -19.35 -5.56 -24.36
N ASN A 87 -18.46 -5.23 -23.41
CA ASN A 87 -17.52 -6.21 -22.85
C ASN A 87 -18.23 -7.35 -22.09
N LYS A 88 -19.30 -7.05 -21.35
CA LYS A 88 -20.10 -8.08 -20.67
C LYS A 88 -20.87 -8.97 -21.64
N ALA A 89 -21.37 -8.38 -22.74
CA ALA A 89 -22.15 -9.09 -23.74
C ALA A 89 -21.33 -10.24 -24.39
N VAL A 90 -20.03 -10.06 -24.64
CA VAL A 90 -19.20 -11.17 -25.16
C VAL A 90 -19.07 -12.32 -24.17
N TYR A 91 -18.97 -12.05 -22.86
CA TYR A 91 -18.97 -13.11 -21.85
C TYR A 91 -20.32 -13.81 -21.74
N ARG A 92 -21.45 -13.08 -21.86
CA ARG A 92 -22.78 -13.68 -21.89
C ARG A 92 -22.99 -14.55 -23.13
N ARG A 93 -22.43 -14.19 -24.28
CA ARG A 93 -22.46 -15.03 -25.49
C ARG A 93 -21.71 -16.35 -25.28
N LEU A 94 -20.53 -16.32 -24.62
CA LEU A 94 -19.79 -17.55 -24.27
C LEU A 94 -20.61 -18.46 -23.35
N GLU A 95 -21.28 -17.89 -22.32
CA GLU A 95 -22.15 -18.61 -21.41
C GLU A 95 -23.37 -19.26 -22.08
N LYS A 96 -23.80 -18.75 -23.23
CA LYS A 96 -24.96 -19.22 -24.00
C LYS A 96 -24.60 -20.15 -25.17
N LEU A 97 -23.32 -20.44 -25.38
CA LEU A 97 -22.95 -21.45 -26.38
C LEU A 97 -23.58 -22.80 -26.04
N PRO A 98 -24.03 -23.57 -27.07
CA PRO A 98 -24.65 -24.89 -26.87
C PRO A 98 -23.60 -26.00 -26.62
N VAL A 99 -22.39 -25.64 -26.22
CA VAL A 99 -21.26 -26.54 -25.97
C VAL A 99 -20.49 -26.09 -24.71
N PRO A 100 -19.81 -27.01 -24.01
CA PRO A 100 -19.00 -26.65 -22.84
C PRO A 100 -17.84 -25.71 -23.19
N VAL A 101 -17.59 -24.74 -22.33
CA VAL A 101 -16.46 -23.81 -22.41
C VAL A 101 -15.58 -24.00 -21.16
N VAL A 102 -14.27 -24.22 -21.38
CA VAL A 102 -13.32 -24.49 -20.31
C VAL A 102 -12.19 -23.44 -20.31
N ALA A 103 -11.86 -22.91 -19.15
CA ALA A 103 -10.67 -22.08 -18.96
C ALA A 103 -9.46 -22.94 -18.54
N ALA A 104 -8.41 -22.91 -19.34
CA ALA A 104 -7.12 -23.58 -19.11
C ALA A 104 -6.12 -22.57 -18.54
N ILE A 105 -6.06 -22.42 -17.21
CA ILE A 105 -5.39 -21.35 -16.50
C ILE A 105 -3.93 -21.71 -16.24
N ASN A 106 -3.01 -21.17 -17.04
CA ASN A 106 -1.57 -21.47 -16.98
C ASN A 106 -0.77 -20.60 -15.99
N GLY A 107 -1.37 -19.54 -15.46
CA GLY A 107 -0.72 -18.56 -14.59
C GLY A 107 -1.73 -17.67 -13.88
N ALA A 108 -1.33 -16.43 -13.57
CA ALA A 108 -2.23 -15.49 -12.91
C ALA A 108 -3.46 -15.17 -13.79
N ALA A 109 -4.66 -15.33 -13.22
CA ALA A 109 -5.95 -14.91 -13.79
C ALA A 109 -6.60 -13.94 -12.78
N LEU A 110 -6.47 -12.64 -13.05
CA LEU A 110 -6.88 -11.60 -12.10
C LEU A 110 -7.87 -10.63 -12.76
N GLY A 111 -8.80 -10.10 -11.94
CA GLY A 111 -9.77 -9.11 -12.39
C GLY A 111 -10.57 -9.62 -13.59
N GLY A 112 -10.67 -8.80 -14.65
CA GLY A 112 -11.35 -9.17 -15.89
C GLY A 112 -10.92 -10.52 -16.48
N GLY A 113 -9.69 -10.97 -16.23
CA GLY A 113 -9.22 -12.29 -16.61
C GLY A 113 -9.86 -13.43 -15.84
N TYR A 114 -10.06 -13.24 -14.54
CA TYR A 114 -10.81 -14.21 -13.75
C TYR A 114 -12.32 -14.13 -14.01
N GLU A 115 -12.83 -12.95 -14.39
CA GLU A 115 -14.23 -12.79 -14.84
C GLU A 115 -14.52 -13.61 -16.11
N LEU A 116 -13.54 -13.68 -17.04
CA LEU A 116 -13.59 -14.62 -18.20
C LEU A 116 -13.66 -16.08 -17.71
N CYS A 117 -12.82 -16.45 -16.73
CA CYS A 117 -12.85 -17.80 -16.16
C CYS A 117 -14.21 -18.12 -15.50
N LEU A 118 -14.82 -17.15 -14.83
CA LEU A 118 -16.14 -17.29 -14.22
C LEU A 118 -17.26 -17.46 -15.26
N ALA A 119 -17.08 -16.92 -16.46
CA ALA A 119 -18.01 -17.11 -17.58
C ALA A 119 -17.87 -18.49 -18.26
N CYS A 120 -16.76 -19.22 -18.05
CA CYS A 120 -16.58 -20.59 -18.51
C CYS A 120 -17.36 -21.59 -17.64
N ASN A 121 -17.73 -22.76 -18.20
CA ASN A 121 -18.41 -23.81 -17.45
C ASN A 121 -17.46 -24.52 -16.49
N HIS A 122 -16.19 -24.67 -16.85
CA HIS A 122 -15.18 -25.34 -16.04
C HIS A 122 -13.84 -24.61 -16.06
N ARG A 123 -13.08 -24.66 -14.97
CA ARG A 123 -11.81 -23.96 -14.74
C ARG A 123 -10.78 -24.95 -14.26
N ILE A 124 -9.72 -25.14 -15.05
CA ILE A 124 -8.57 -25.98 -14.69
C ILE A 124 -7.37 -25.06 -14.52
N VAL A 125 -6.66 -25.17 -13.40
CA VAL A 125 -5.49 -24.34 -13.11
C VAL A 125 -4.23 -25.19 -13.00
N LEU A 126 -3.12 -24.66 -13.53
CA LEU A 126 -1.80 -25.24 -13.36
C LEU A 126 -1.33 -25.06 -11.91
N ASN A 127 -0.82 -26.15 -11.30
CA ASN A 127 -0.19 -26.12 -9.98
C ASN A 127 1.18 -25.43 -10.06
N SER A 128 1.16 -24.10 -9.97
CA SER A 128 2.37 -23.28 -10.09
C SER A 128 2.38 -22.19 -9.01
N PRO A 129 3.53 -21.87 -8.43
CA PRO A 129 3.66 -20.74 -7.50
C PRO A 129 3.27 -19.39 -8.12
N LYS A 130 3.28 -19.29 -9.46
CA LYS A 130 2.88 -18.07 -10.21
C LYS A 130 1.38 -18.07 -10.56
N ALA A 131 0.68 -19.18 -10.43
CA ALA A 131 -0.75 -19.27 -10.68
C ALA A 131 -1.52 -18.75 -9.45
N VAL A 132 -2.32 -17.74 -9.68
CA VAL A 132 -3.25 -17.18 -8.69
C VAL A 132 -4.53 -16.74 -9.40
N VAL A 133 -5.66 -16.89 -8.73
CA VAL A 133 -6.97 -16.44 -9.24
C VAL A 133 -7.62 -15.47 -8.25
N GLY A 134 -8.36 -14.48 -8.74
CA GLY A 134 -9.07 -13.55 -7.87
C GLY A 134 -9.53 -12.27 -8.54
N LEU A 135 -10.25 -11.47 -7.76
CA LEU A 135 -10.85 -10.19 -8.16
C LEU A 135 -10.30 -9.07 -7.27
N PRO A 136 -9.10 -8.55 -7.55
CA PRO A 136 -8.41 -7.58 -6.68
C PRO A 136 -8.86 -6.12 -6.87
N GLU A 137 -9.86 -5.82 -7.68
CA GLU A 137 -10.29 -4.48 -8.09
C GLU A 137 -10.54 -3.55 -6.91
N VAL A 138 -11.02 -4.06 -5.78
CA VAL A 138 -11.30 -3.27 -4.57
C VAL A 138 -10.05 -2.58 -4.03
N THR A 139 -8.87 -3.17 -4.23
CA THR A 139 -7.58 -2.59 -3.81
C THR A 139 -7.20 -1.35 -4.63
N LEU A 140 -7.85 -1.17 -5.77
CA LEU A 140 -7.70 -0.02 -6.68
C LEU A 140 -8.90 0.92 -6.64
N GLY A 141 -9.77 0.80 -5.63
CA GLY A 141 -10.97 1.62 -5.52
C GLY A 141 -12.08 1.28 -6.54
N LEU A 142 -11.99 0.10 -7.16
CA LEU A 142 -12.96 -0.38 -8.17
C LEU A 142 -13.74 -1.60 -7.64
N LEU A 143 -14.74 -2.02 -8.38
CA LEU A 143 -15.36 -3.34 -8.26
C LEU A 143 -15.05 -4.16 -9.53
N PRO A 144 -15.17 -5.50 -9.51
CA PRO A 144 -15.13 -6.33 -10.72
C PRO A 144 -16.22 -5.89 -11.70
N GLY A 145 -15.78 -5.39 -12.88
CA GLY A 145 -16.67 -4.66 -13.80
C GLY A 145 -17.24 -5.48 -14.96
N ALA A 146 -16.72 -6.70 -15.18
CA ALA A 146 -17.16 -7.55 -16.28
C ALA A 146 -18.09 -8.73 -15.83
N GLY A 147 -18.74 -8.56 -14.68
CA GLY A 147 -19.71 -9.51 -14.13
C GLY A 147 -19.19 -10.33 -12.96
N GLY A 148 -18.03 -9.98 -12.42
CA GLY A 148 -17.35 -10.76 -11.37
C GLY A 148 -18.08 -10.75 -10.03
N VAL A 149 -18.67 -9.65 -9.60
CA VAL A 149 -19.43 -9.59 -8.34
C VAL A 149 -20.65 -10.51 -8.43
N VAL A 150 -21.39 -10.39 -9.54
CA VAL A 150 -22.62 -11.18 -9.74
C VAL A 150 -22.31 -12.67 -9.87
N ARG A 151 -21.32 -13.03 -10.73
CA ARG A 151 -20.93 -14.44 -10.95
C ARG A 151 -20.35 -15.10 -9.71
N LEU A 152 -19.45 -14.39 -9.00
CA LEU A 152 -18.84 -14.97 -7.79
C LEU A 152 -19.87 -15.15 -6.68
N THR A 153 -20.82 -14.22 -6.52
CA THR A 153 -21.93 -14.36 -5.57
C THR A 153 -22.85 -15.52 -5.94
N ALA A 154 -23.16 -15.70 -7.22
CA ALA A 154 -23.95 -16.83 -7.70
C ALA A 154 -23.25 -18.18 -7.51
N ARG A 155 -21.92 -18.20 -7.65
CA ARG A 155 -21.12 -19.43 -7.53
C ARG A 155 -20.86 -19.86 -6.08
N LEU A 156 -20.50 -18.91 -5.20
CA LEU A 156 -20.03 -19.21 -3.84
C LEU A 156 -21.08 -18.93 -2.74
N GLY A 157 -22.15 -18.22 -3.07
CA GLY A 157 -23.06 -17.60 -2.10
C GLY A 157 -22.47 -16.32 -1.50
N LEU A 158 -23.33 -15.51 -0.85
CA LEU A 158 -22.98 -14.16 -0.40
C LEU A 158 -21.81 -14.15 0.58
N GLU A 159 -21.88 -14.94 1.65
CA GLU A 159 -20.90 -14.90 2.74
C GLU A 159 -19.48 -15.18 2.23
N LYS A 160 -19.31 -16.24 1.44
CA LYS A 160 -18.00 -16.64 0.90
C LYS A 160 -17.53 -15.70 -0.19
N ALA A 161 -18.39 -15.24 -1.08
CA ALA A 161 -18.06 -14.27 -2.10
C ALA A 161 -17.53 -12.96 -1.51
N LEU A 162 -18.16 -12.43 -0.45
CA LEU A 162 -17.73 -11.19 0.20
C LEU A 162 -16.34 -11.28 0.80
N THR A 163 -15.87 -12.45 1.26
CA THR A 163 -14.49 -12.61 1.78
C THR A 163 -13.43 -12.40 0.70
N TYR A 164 -13.77 -12.67 -0.57
CA TYR A 164 -12.88 -12.43 -1.72
C TYR A 164 -13.06 -11.01 -2.27
N LEU A 165 -14.28 -10.58 -2.45
CA LEU A 165 -14.61 -9.32 -3.13
C LEU A 165 -14.26 -8.07 -2.30
N LEU A 166 -14.49 -8.09 -0.97
CA LEU A 166 -14.25 -6.92 -0.11
C LEU A 166 -12.79 -6.73 0.29
N GLU A 167 -11.95 -7.75 0.10
CA GLU A 167 -10.52 -7.70 0.43
C GLU A 167 -9.62 -7.80 -0.80
N GLY A 168 -10.17 -8.11 -1.97
CA GLY A 168 -9.39 -8.38 -3.17
C GLY A 168 -8.49 -9.60 -3.01
N LYS A 169 -8.93 -10.58 -2.22
CA LYS A 169 -8.15 -11.77 -1.90
C LYS A 169 -7.86 -12.57 -3.16
N GLN A 170 -6.61 -12.99 -3.31
CA GLN A 170 -6.16 -13.89 -4.36
C GLN A 170 -5.93 -15.28 -3.76
N ALA A 171 -6.25 -16.32 -4.52
CA ALA A 171 -6.09 -17.69 -4.09
C ALA A 171 -5.07 -18.44 -4.98
N ARG A 172 -4.17 -19.19 -4.34
CA ARG A 172 -3.31 -20.18 -5.02
C ARG A 172 -4.11 -21.42 -5.38
N PRO A 173 -3.62 -22.31 -6.28
CA PRO A 173 -4.39 -23.42 -6.81
C PRO A 173 -5.11 -24.27 -5.76
N ASP A 174 -4.41 -24.74 -4.71
CA ASP A 174 -5.01 -25.58 -3.66
C ASP A 174 -6.14 -24.88 -2.92
N ALA A 175 -5.91 -23.62 -2.52
CA ALA A 175 -6.91 -22.81 -1.84
C ALA A 175 -8.08 -22.46 -2.78
N ALA A 176 -7.77 -22.22 -4.06
CA ALA A 176 -8.78 -21.92 -5.07
C ALA A 176 -9.71 -23.12 -5.31
N LEU A 177 -9.16 -24.34 -5.35
CA LEU A 177 -9.93 -25.57 -5.46
C LEU A 177 -10.78 -25.81 -4.20
N ALA A 178 -10.17 -25.73 -3.01
CA ALA A 178 -10.85 -25.92 -1.74
C ALA A 178 -12.00 -24.94 -1.55
N ASP A 179 -11.84 -23.71 -2.04
CA ASP A 179 -12.84 -22.65 -1.93
C ASP A 179 -13.84 -22.63 -3.10
N GLY A 180 -13.66 -23.47 -4.12
CA GLY A 180 -14.55 -23.56 -5.28
C GLY A 180 -14.39 -22.42 -6.28
N LEU A 181 -13.25 -21.73 -6.28
CA LEU A 181 -12.90 -20.73 -7.29
C LEU A 181 -12.50 -21.40 -8.60
N VAL A 182 -11.83 -22.55 -8.54
CA VAL A 182 -11.53 -23.42 -9.68
C VAL A 182 -12.10 -24.81 -9.46
N ASP A 183 -12.13 -25.64 -10.51
CA ASP A 183 -12.80 -26.93 -10.48
C ASP A 183 -11.80 -28.10 -10.51
N ALA A 184 -10.58 -27.88 -11.04
CA ALA A 184 -9.52 -28.88 -11.10
C ALA A 184 -8.12 -28.25 -11.10
N ILE A 185 -7.12 -29.05 -10.74
CA ILE A 185 -5.70 -28.71 -10.77
C ILE A 185 -4.96 -29.74 -11.62
N VAL A 186 -3.96 -29.29 -12.38
CA VAL A 186 -2.98 -30.15 -13.08
C VAL A 186 -1.57 -29.71 -12.69
N ASP A 187 -0.65 -30.67 -12.58
CA ASP A 187 0.72 -30.41 -12.13
C ASP A 187 1.66 -30.03 -13.27
N GLU A 188 1.40 -30.51 -14.48
CA GLU A 188 2.27 -30.31 -15.63
C GLU A 188 1.64 -29.35 -16.65
N PRO A 189 2.40 -28.37 -17.17
CA PRO A 189 1.89 -27.40 -18.16
C PRO A 189 1.31 -28.08 -19.41
N GLU A 190 1.95 -29.14 -19.88
CA GLU A 190 1.56 -29.87 -21.08
C GLU A 190 0.24 -30.64 -20.90
N ALA A 191 -0.14 -30.94 -19.66
CA ALA A 191 -1.39 -31.63 -19.34
C ALA A 191 -2.60 -30.69 -19.34
N LEU A 192 -2.42 -29.38 -19.28
CA LEU A 192 -3.49 -28.40 -19.04
C LEU A 192 -4.55 -28.40 -20.15
N ILE A 193 -4.15 -28.23 -21.42
CA ILE A 193 -5.09 -28.27 -22.57
C ILE A 193 -5.65 -29.68 -22.80
N PRO A 194 -4.87 -30.76 -22.75
CA PRO A 194 -5.42 -32.10 -22.80
C PRO A 194 -6.46 -32.40 -21.72
N ALA A 195 -6.26 -31.99 -20.49
CA ALA A 195 -7.24 -32.14 -19.39
C ALA A 195 -8.55 -31.38 -19.69
N ALA A 196 -8.45 -30.16 -20.20
CA ALA A 196 -9.61 -29.36 -20.60
C ALA A 196 -10.41 -30.08 -21.71
N LYS A 197 -9.76 -30.58 -22.73
CA LYS A 197 -10.39 -31.35 -23.83
C LYS A 197 -11.00 -32.64 -23.32
N ALA A 198 -10.30 -33.37 -22.44
CA ALA A 198 -10.81 -34.60 -21.83
C ALA A 198 -12.09 -34.35 -21.00
N TRP A 199 -12.11 -33.25 -20.24
CA TRP A 199 -13.30 -32.86 -19.48
C TRP A 199 -14.49 -32.55 -20.41
N ILE A 200 -14.28 -31.81 -21.51
CA ILE A 200 -15.31 -31.52 -22.52
C ILE A 200 -15.92 -32.82 -23.08
N ARG A 201 -15.08 -33.78 -23.50
CA ARG A 201 -15.55 -35.07 -24.03
C ARG A 201 -16.36 -35.86 -23.01
N ALA A 202 -15.99 -35.79 -21.74
CA ALA A 202 -16.67 -36.50 -20.67
C ALA A 202 -17.98 -35.79 -20.24
N ASN A 203 -18.15 -34.52 -20.56
CA ASN A 203 -19.25 -33.66 -20.09
C ASN A 203 -19.87 -32.82 -21.24
N PRO A 204 -20.34 -33.43 -22.35
CA PRO A 204 -20.81 -32.69 -23.52
C PRO A 204 -22.05 -31.85 -23.23
N ASP A 205 -22.85 -32.21 -22.26
CA ASP A 205 -24.08 -31.50 -21.89
C ASP A 205 -23.88 -30.40 -20.79
N ALA A 206 -22.64 -30.26 -20.28
CA ALA A 206 -22.34 -29.32 -19.20
C ALA A 206 -22.09 -27.86 -19.70
N HIS A 207 -22.96 -27.38 -20.58
CA HIS A 207 -22.84 -26.07 -21.21
C HIS A 207 -23.73 -24.96 -20.62
N THR A 208 -24.69 -25.33 -19.75
CA THR A 208 -25.58 -24.33 -19.14
C THR A 208 -25.05 -23.88 -17.79
N GLN A 209 -24.88 -22.58 -17.63
CA GLN A 209 -24.41 -22.00 -16.38
C GLN A 209 -25.45 -22.20 -15.25
N PRO A 210 -25.02 -22.37 -13.99
CA PRO A 210 -25.94 -22.59 -12.87
C PRO A 210 -27.06 -21.54 -12.78
N TRP A 211 -26.73 -20.26 -12.96
CA TRP A 211 -27.69 -19.15 -12.90
C TRP A 211 -28.65 -19.07 -14.09
N ASP A 212 -28.42 -19.80 -15.14
CA ASP A 212 -29.29 -19.94 -16.31
C ASP A 212 -30.20 -21.17 -16.23
N GLN A 213 -29.98 -22.04 -15.24
CA GLN A 213 -30.82 -23.21 -15.02
C GLN A 213 -32.16 -22.82 -14.34
N LYS A 214 -33.23 -23.46 -14.77
CA LYS A 214 -34.55 -23.28 -14.13
C LYS A 214 -34.49 -23.69 -12.66
N GLY A 215 -34.88 -22.79 -11.76
CA GLY A 215 -34.89 -23.07 -10.33
C GLY A 215 -33.56 -22.90 -9.63
N PHE A 216 -32.60 -22.20 -10.25
CA PHE A 216 -31.33 -21.85 -9.62
C PHE A 216 -31.53 -21.28 -8.21
N ARG A 217 -30.68 -21.74 -7.30
CA ARG A 217 -30.63 -21.24 -5.91
C ARG A 217 -29.20 -20.87 -5.54
N TYR A 218 -29.03 -19.73 -4.91
CA TYR A 218 -27.71 -19.32 -4.41
C TYR A 218 -27.19 -20.29 -3.34
N PRO A 219 -25.90 -20.67 -3.36
CA PRO A 219 -25.31 -21.41 -2.25
C PRO A 219 -25.50 -20.69 -0.91
N GLY A 220 -25.95 -21.41 0.11
CA GLY A 220 -26.27 -20.83 1.42
C GLY A 220 -27.65 -20.16 1.53
N GLY A 221 -28.41 -20.06 0.43
CA GLY A 221 -29.77 -19.49 0.39
C GLY A 221 -29.83 -18.14 -0.33
N ASP A 222 -31.08 -17.70 -0.59
CA ASP A 222 -31.36 -16.39 -1.18
C ASP A 222 -31.33 -15.25 -0.15
N ALA A 223 -31.62 -14.02 -0.59
CA ALA A 223 -31.62 -12.84 0.28
C ALA A 223 -32.61 -12.86 1.41
N LEU A 224 -33.62 -13.74 1.37
CA LEU A 224 -34.64 -13.91 2.40
C LEU A 224 -34.29 -15.02 3.39
N HIS A 225 -33.34 -15.88 3.08
CA HIS A 225 -32.89 -16.95 3.96
C HIS A 225 -32.34 -16.38 5.28
N PRO A 226 -32.74 -16.89 6.47
CA PRO A 226 -32.40 -16.30 7.76
C PRO A 226 -30.90 -16.04 7.96
N ARG A 227 -30.05 -17.00 7.59
CA ARG A 227 -28.59 -16.87 7.67
C ARG A 227 -28.05 -15.73 6.76
N VAL A 228 -28.54 -15.66 5.53
CA VAL A 228 -28.13 -14.61 4.58
C VAL A 228 -28.59 -13.23 5.04
N ARG A 229 -29.83 -13.12 5.57
CA ARG A 229 -30.32 -11.87 6.17
C ARG A 229 -29.43 -11.38 7.32
N GLN A 230 -28.96 -12.29 8.17
CA GLN A 230 -28.02 -11.94 9.26
C GLN A 230 -26.72 -11.40 8.69
N VAL A 231 -26.15 -12.04 7.67
CA VAL A 231 -24.93 -11.54 6.98
C VAL A 231 -25.17 -10.14 6.43
N ILE A 232 -26.29 -9.91 5.72
CA ILE A 232 -26.63 -8.59 5.15
C ILE A 232 -26.72 -7.51 6.24
N GLN A 233 -27.41 -7.81 7.36
CA GLN A 233 -27.60 -6.85 8.45
C GLN A 233 -26.28 -6.44 9.12
N VAL A 234 -25.36 -7.38 9.28
CA VAL A 234 -24.08 -7.13 9.98
C VAL A 234 -23.03 -6.55 9.04
N SER A 235 -23.06 -6.91 7.76
CA SER A 235 -22.02 -6.54 6.78
C SER A 235 -21.83 -5.04 6.66
N SER A 236 -22.89 -4.24 6.64
CA SER A 236 -22.80 -2.77 6.52
C SER A 236 -22.07 -2.14 7.72
N ALA A 237 -22.38 -2.58 8.94
CA ALA A 237 -21.75 -2.09 10.16
C ALA A 237 -20.26 -2.52 10.23
N MET A 238 -19.97 -3.78 9.88
CA MET A 238 -18.60 -4.28 9.81
C MET A 238 -17.76 -3.54 8.74
N LEU A 239 -18.37 -3.30 7.57
CA LEU A 239 -17.74 -2.55 6.49
C LEU A 239 -17.44 -1.12 6.93
N PHE A 240 -18.40 -0.42 7.53
CA PHE A 240 -18.18 0.93 8.06
C PHE A 240 -17.08 0.96 9.13
N LYS A 241 -17.05 -0.02 10.05
CA LYS A 241 -15.99 -0.14 11.05
C LYS A 241 -14.61 -0.27 10.39
N LYS A 242 -14.50 -0.98 9.25
CA LYS A 242 -13.25 -1.20 8.52
C LYS A 242 -12.86 -0.01 7.63
N THR A 243 -13.82 0.57 6.93
CA THR A 243 -13.59 1.61 5.90
C THR A 243 -13.88 3.03 6.37
N ARG A 244 -14.58 3.20 7.48
CA ARG A 244 -15.04 4.50 8.02
C ARG A 244 -15.92 5.29 7.05
N GLY A 245 -16.44 4.65 6.00
CA GLY A 245 -17.16 5.32 4.91
C GLY A 245 -16.26 6.05 3.90
N LEU A 246 -14.93 5.88 3.99
CA LEU A 246 -13.94 6.57 3.15
C LEU A 246 -13.64 5.85 1.83
N LEU A 247 -14.10 4.61 1.67
CA LEU A 247 -13.86 3.77 0.51
C LEU A 247 -15.18 3.39 -0.16
N PRO A 248 -15.56 4.02 -1.29
CA PRO A 248 -16.82 3.74 -1.95
C PRO A 248 -16.89 2.35 -2.60
N ALA A 249 -15.77 1.80 -3.07
CA ALA A 249 -15.77 0.52 -3.81
C ALA A 249 -16.31 -0.67 -2.97
N PRO A 250 -15.88 -0.91 -1.71
CA PRO A 250 -16.46 -1.98 -0.89
C PRO A 250 -17.97 -1.86 -0.65
N GLU A 251 -18.47 -0.62 -0.53
CA GLU A 251 -19.91 -0.37 -0.38
C GLU A 251 -20.67 -0.74 -1.64
N LYS A 252 -20.15 -0.37 -2.83
CA LYS A 252 -20.77 -0.72 -4.11
C LYS A 252 -20.70 -2.22 -4.38
N ILE A 253 -19.62 -2.89 -3.98
CA ILE A 253 -19.50 -4.36 -4.06
C ILE A 253 -20.61 -5.02 -3.21
N LEU A 254 -20.77 -4.59 -1.96
CA LEU A 254 -21.81 -5.13 -1.09
C LEU A 254 -23.21 -4.88 -1.67
N ASP A 255 -23.46 -3.66 -2.18
CA ASP A 255 -24.72 -3.30 -2.82
C ASP A 255 -25.04 -4.20 -4.02
N VAL A 256 -24.07 -4.41 -4.93
CA VAL A 256 -24.24 -5.28 -6.10
C VAL A 256 -24.47 -6.74 -5.67
N ALA A 257 -23.64 -7.27 -4.76
CA ALA A 257 -23.75 -8.66 -4.31
C ALA A 257 -25.12 -8.97 -3.68
N VAL A 258 -25.61 -8.08 -2.82
CA VAL A 258 -26.93 -8.24 -2.18
C VAL A 258 -28.08 -8.10 -3.18
N ASN A 259 -28.00 -7.10 -4.07
CA ASN A 259 -29.08 -6.87 -5.03
C ASN A 259 -29.12 -7.93 -6.14
N SER A 260 -27.96 -8.54 -6.51
CA SER A 260 -27.94 -9.64 -7.47
C SER A 260 -28.82 -10.81 -7.07
N MET A 261 -28.98 -11.04 -5.76
CA MET A 261 -29.82 -12.11 -5.22
C MET A 261 -31.32 -11.82 -5.26
N ARG A 262 -31.73 -10.60 -5.65
CA ARG A 262 -33.13 -10.12 -5.63
C ARG A 262 -33.70 -9.85 -7.03
N MET A 263 -32.90 -10.04 -8.08
CA MET A 263 -33.28 -9.76 -9.46
C MET A 263 -32.78 -10.85 -10.40
N ASN A 264 -33.20 -10.82 -11.66
CA ASN A 264 -32.65 -11.75 -12.63
C ASN A 264 -31.18 -11.41 -12.94
N PHE A 265 -30.45 -12.42 -13.42
CA PHE A 265 -29.01 -12.35 -13.61
C PHE A 265 -28.57 -11.20 -14.52
N ASP A 266 -29.25 -11.02 -15.68
CA ASP A 266 -28.89 -9.98 -16.64
C ASP A 266 -29.18 -8.56 -16.10
N ALA A 267 -30.24 -8.39 -15.31
CA ALA A 267 -30.51 -7.13 -14.60
C ALA A 267 -29.41 -6.84 -13.55
N ALA A 268 -28.96 -7.87 -12.84
CA ALA A 268 -27.87 -7.74 -11.86
C ALA A 268 -26.56 -7.30 -12.51
N LEU A 269 -26.21 -7.84 -13.69
CA LEU A 269 -25.05 -7.41 -14.46
C LEU A 269 -25.14 -5.91 -14.84
N ARG A 270 -26.31 -5.41 -15.19
CA ARG A 270 -26.50 -3.98 -15.50
C ARG A 270 -26.37 -3.08 -14.27
N VAL A 271 -26.82 -3.54 -13.10
CA VAL A 271 -26.60 -2.82 -11.82
C VAL A 271 -25.11 -2.73 -11.52
N GLU A 272 -24.39 -3.83 -11.71
CA GLU A 272 -22.94 -3.86 -11.54
C GLU A 272 -22.24 -2.85 -12.46
N THR A 273 -22.59 -2.81 -13.75
CA THR A 273 -22.06 -1.82 -14.69
C THR A 273 -22.29 -0.38 -14.21
N ARG A 274 -23.49 -0.06 -13.76
CA ARG A 274 -23.81 1.28 -13.26
C ARG A 274 -22.98 1.67 -12.05
N ARG A 275 -22.71 0.74 -11.14
CA ARG A 275 -21.83 0.98 -10.00
C ARG A 275 -20.35 1.09 -10.41
N PHE A 276 -19.94 0.26 -11.35
CA PHE A 276 -18.56 0.26 -11.86
C PHE A 276 -18.16 1.57 -12.52
N ILE A 277 -18.97 2.09 -13.45
CA ILE A 277 -18.65 3.36 -14.14
C ILE A 277 -18.58 4.54 -13.17
N GLY A 278 -19.43 4.56 -12.13
CA GLY A 278 -19.34 5.56 -11.08
C GLY A 278 -18.04 5.51 -10.29
N LEU A 279 -17.50 4.29 -10.05
CA LEU A 279 -16.20 4.12 -9.41
C LEU A 279 -15.04 4.51 -10.35
N MET A 280 -15.12 4.16 -11.65
CA MET A 280 -14.09 4.56 -12.62
C MET A 280 -13.88 6.08 -12.65
N ALA A 281 -14.96 6.86 -12.54
CA ALA A 281 -14.91 8.31 -12.53
C ALA A 281 -14.55 8.91 -11.16
N SER A 282 -14.48 8.09 -10.09
CA SER A 282 -14.24 8.58 -8.73
C SER A 282 -12.80 9.01 -8.48
N LYS A 283 -12.62 10.02 -7.63
CA LYS A 283 -11.29 10.48 -7.21
C LYS A 283 -10.53 9.39 -6.44
N GLU A 284 -11.22 8.55 -5.67
CA GLU A 284 -10.63 7.48 -4.89
C GLU A 284 -10.04 6.38 -5.78
N ALA A 285 -10.72 5.98 -6.84
CA ALA A 285 -10.18 5.01 -7.79
C ALA A 285 -8.98 5.56 -8.56
N LYS A 286 -9.09 6.80 -9.06
CA LYS A 286 -7.97 7.46 -9.76
C LYS A 286 -6.74 7.60 -8.88
N ALA A 287 -6.93 8.02 -7.64
CA ALA A 287 -5.88 8.15 -6.65
C ALA A 287 -5.23 6.78 -6.32
N ALA A 288 -6.06 5.75 -6.10
CA ALA A 288 -5.57 4.41 -5.81
C ALA A 288 -4.78 3.80 -6.98
N ILE A 289 -5.28 3.92 -8.22
CA ILE A 289 -4.59 3.43 -9.41
C ILE A 289 -3.27 4.16 -9.61
N SER A 290 -3.26 5.50 -9.55
CA SER A 290 -2.05 6.30 -9.73
C SER A 290 -0.98 5.96 -8.69
N THR A 291 -1.34 5.86 -7.42
CA THR A 291 -0.39 5.67 -6.33
C THR A 291 -0.05 4.19 -6.10
N PHE A 292 -1.07 3.34 -5.87
CA PHE A 292 -0.79 1.96 -5.44
C PHE A 292 -0.47 1.03 -6.61
N PHE A 293 -0.92 1.32 -7.82
CA PHE A 293 -0.53 0.53 -8.98
C PHE A 293 0.69 1.16 -9.68
N PHE A 294 0.52 2.30 -10.34
CA PHE A 294 1.60 2.89 -11.15
C PHE A 294 2.78 3.37 -10.31
N GLY A 295 2.53 4.09 -9.21
CA GLY A 295 3.59 4.56 -8.32
C GLY A 295 4.41 3.41 -7.72
N THR A 296 3.73 2.38 -7.21
CA THR A 296 4.42 1.20 -6.66
C THR A 296 5.18 0.44 -7.74
N GLN A 297 4.62 0.34 -8.96
CA GLN A 297 5.27 -0.30 -10.10
C GLN A 297 6.52 0.47 -10.53
N ALA A 298 6.49 1.81 -10.56
CA ALA A 298 7.64 2.65 -10.90
C ALA A 298 8.81 2.41 -9.94
N ILE A 299 8.54 2.32 -8.64
CA ILE A 299 9.57 1.99 -7.65
C ILE A 299 10.08 0.55 -7.85
N LYS A 300 9.19 -0.44 -7.96
CA LYS A 300 9.57 -1.86 -8.08
C LYS A 300 10.33 -2.19 -9.37
N SER A 301 9.95 -1.57 -10.49
CA SER A 301 10.64 -1.74 -11.78
C SER A 301 12.01 -1.08 -11.81
N GLY A 302 12.31 -0.19 -10.85
CA GLY A 302 13.52 0.61 -10.80
C GLY A 302 13.51 1.84 -11.72
N LYS A 303 12.33 2.32 -12.14
CA LYS A 303 12.21 3.55 -12.92
C LYS A 303 12.80 4.77 -12.19
N LEU A 304 12.68 4.80 -10.86
CA LEU A 304 13.24 5.85 -10.00
C LEU A 304 14.64 5.49 -9.47
N ARG A 305 15.18 4.34 -9.83
CA ARG A 305 16.51 3.90 -9.42
C ARG A 305 17.59 4.61 -10.24
N PRO A 306 18.68 5.12 -9.62
CA PRO A 306 19.82 5.67 -10.37
C PRO A 306 20.42 4.62 -11.32
N GLU A 307 20.88 5.07 -12.48
CA GLU A 307 21.51 4.21 -13.50
C GLU A 307 22.77 3.51 -12.98
N GLY A 308 23.11 2.38 -13.57
CA GLY A 308 24.30 1.61 -13.28
C GLY A 308 24.02 0.15 -12.88
N ALA A 309 25.08 -0.62 -12.67
CA ALA A 309 25.02 -2.03 -12.34
C ALA A 309 24.25 -2.27 -11.02
N ARG A 310 23.51 -3.37 -10.91
CA ARG A 310 22.87 -3.78 -9.66
C ARG A 310 23.94 -4.10 -8.62
N TRP A 311 23.70 -3.67 -7.38
CA TRP A 311 24.54 -3.97 -6.24
C TRP A 311 23.76 -4.78 -5.21
N GLN A 312 24.47 -5.64 -4.49
CA GLN A 312 23.90 -6.44 -3.41
C GLN A 312 24.88 -6.48 -2.24
N ALA A 313 24.41 -6.12 -1.07
CA ALA A 313 25.18 -6.27 0.15
C ALA A 313 25.29 -7.75 0.54
N GLY A 314 26.49 -8.25 0.77
CA GLY A 314 26.76 -9.60 1.31
C GLY A 314 26.80 -9.61 2.83
N SER A 315 27.14 -8.46 3.45
CA SER A 315 27.30 -8.33 4.90
C SER A 315 26.92 -6.94 5.40
N ALA A 316 26.43 -6.89 6.66
CA ALA A 316 26.02 -5.65 7.30
C ALA A 316 26.50 -5.57 8.76
N ALA A 317 26.73 -4.34 9.24
CA ALA A 317 26.85 -4.05 10.67
C ALA A 317 25.82 -3.02 11.08
N VAL A 318 25.13 -3.25 12.19
CA VAL A 318 24.17 -2.33 12.80
C VAL A 318 24.71 -1.89 14.15
N LEU A 319 24.86 -0.59 14.33
CA LEU A 319 25.43 0.02 15.54
C LEU A 319 24.33 0.59 16.41
N GLY A 320 24.20 0.05 17.63
CA GLY A 320 23.09 0.30 18.53
C GLY A 320 22.02 -0.79 18.43
N ALA A 321 21.88 -1.60 19.48
CA ALA A 321 20.93 -2.70 19.57
C ALA A 321 19.61 -2.29 20.26
N GLY A 322 19.28 -1.01 20.23
CA GLY A 322 17.99 -0.47 20.67
C GLY A 322 16.83 -0.89 19.76
N MET A 323 15.67 -0.27 19.96
CA MET A 323 14.43 -0.58 19.22
C MET A 323 14.64 -0.56 17.71
N MET A 324 15.33 0.47 17.16
CA MET A 324 15.55 0.59 15.72
C MET A 324 16.55 -0.42 15.20
N GLY A 325 17.75 -0.50 15.82
CA GLY A 325 18.78 -1.44 15.37
C GLY A 325 18.37 -2.90 15.46
N SER A 326 17.64 -3.29 16.50
CA SER A 326 17.06 -4.64 16.61
C SER A 326 16.08 -4.94 15.49
N GLY A 327 15.24 -3.97 15.12
CA GLY A 327 14.30 -4.09 14.02
C GLY A 327 14.99 -4.16 12.66
N ILE A 328 16.05 -3.37 12.44
CA ILE A 328 16.87 -3.39 11.21
C ILE A 328 17.56 -4.77 11.08
N ALA A 329 18.16 -5.28 12.16
CA ALA A 329 18.77 -6.61 12.15
C ALA A 329 17.76 -7.73 11.80
N TYR A 330 16.52 -7.64 12.32
CA TYR A 330 15.44 -8.55 11.92
C TYR A 330 15.10 -8.46 10.44
N ALA A 331 15.03 -7.24 9.87
CA ALA A 331 14.78 -7.03 8.44
C ALA A 331 15.88 -7.66 7.58
N HIS A 332 17.14 -7.48 7.98
CA HIS A 332 18.30 -8.11 7.36
C HIS A 332 18.22 -9.63 7.38
N ALA A 333 17.95 -10.22 8.55
CA ALA A 333 17.84 -11.66 8.72
C ALA A 333 16.74 -12.27 7.84
N LYS A 334 15.60 -11.59 7.69
CA LYS A 334 14.54 -11.99 6.74
C LYS A 334 15.01 -11.98 5.29
N ALA A 335 15.90 -11.08 4.93
CA ALA A 335 16.52 -11.00 3.61
C ALA A 335 17.76 -11.92 3.48
N ARG A 336 18.08 -12.71 4.51
CA ARG A 336 19.25 -13.57 4.61
C ARG A 336 20.59 -12.81 4.49
N LEU A 337 20.60 -11.56 4.93
CA LEU A 337 21.79 -10.72 5.00
C LEU A 337 22.49 -10.93 6.34
N ALA A 338 23.73 -11.44 6.30
CA ALA A 338 24.54 -11.65 7.48
C ALA A 338 24.79 -10.31 8.19
N THR A 339 24.42 -10.20 9.46
CA THR A 339 24.42 -8.93 10.18
C THR A 339 25.06 -9.06 11.54
N ARG A 340 26.02 -8.20 11.81
CA ARG A 340 26.56 -7.97 13.15
C ARG A 340 25.72 -6.89 13.83
N LEU A 341 25.11 -7.23 14.94
CA LEU A 341 24.36 -6.29 15.77
C LEU A 341 25.25 -5.87 16.94
N ASN A 342 25.80 -4.66 16.85
CA ASN A 342 26.77 -4.12 17.79
C ASN A 342 26.09 -3.20 18.83
N ASP A 343 26.51 -3.32 20.08
CA ASP A 343 26.23 -2.33 21.13
C ASP A 343 27.46 -2.15 22.01
N THR A 344 27.42 -1.20 22.94
CA THR A 344 28.51 -0.95 23.92
C THR A 344 28.75 -2.13 24.83
N GLU A 345 27.71 -2.91 25.09
CA GLU A 345 27.71 -4.11 25.92
C GLU A 345 27.13 -5.32 25.18
N LEU A 346 27.78 -6.48 25.25
CA LEU A 346 27.30 -7.68 24.58
C LEU A 346 25.86 -8.05 24.99
N ALA A 347 25.55 -7.91 26.29
CA ALA A 347 24.21 -8.20 26.80
C ALA A 347 23.10 -7.37 26.11
N ARG A 348 23.38 -6.12 25.74
CA ARG A 348 22.44 -5.29 24.97
C ARG A 348 22.26 -5.79 23.55
N ALA A 349 23.36 -6.20 22.91
CA ALA A 349 23.30 -6.78 21.57
C ALA A 349 22.53 -8.12 21.56
N GLU A 350 22.71 -8.96 22.58
CA GLU A 350 21.95 -10.20 22.79
C GLU A 350 20.46 -9.91 23.03
N GLN A 351 20.13 -8.91 23.83
CA GLN A 351 18.76 -8.46 24.04
C GLN A 351 18.13 -7.96 22.71
N GLY A 352 18.91 -7.28 21.88
CA GLY A 352 18.49 -6.88 20.54
C GLY A 352 18.18 -8.07 19.63
N ARG A 353 18.98 -9.14 19.68
CA ARG A 353 18.69 -10.39 18.97
C ARG A 353 17.45 -11.10 19.53
N ALA A 354 17.23 -11.06 20.83
CA ALA A 354 16.04 -11.63 21.48
C ALA A 354 14.73 -10.99 21.00
N TYR A 355 14.75 -9.72 20.57
CA TYR A 355 13.60 -9.10 19.90
C TYR A 355 13.21 -9.86 18.61
N SER A 356 14.20 -10.22 17.79
CA SER A 356 13.98 -11.01 16.57
C SER A 356 13.46 -12.41 16.90
N GLU A 357 13.97 -13.03 17.94
CA GLU A 357 13.51 -14.32 18.44
C GLU A 357 12.03 -14.28 18.84
N ALA A 358 11.62 -13.29 19.62
CA ALA A 358 10.22 -13.11 20.03
C ALA A 358 9.26 -12.91 18.83
N LEU A 359 9.70 -12.27 17.76
CA LEU A 359 8.91 -12.15 16.52
C LEU A 359 8.76 -13.50 15.79
N CYS A 360 9.83 -14.31 15.76
CA CYS A 360 9.80 -15.65 15.18
C CYS A 360 8.90 -16.58 16.01
N ASP A 361 8.98 -16.54 17.34
CA ASP A 361 8.13 -17.34 18.22
C ASP A 361 6.64 -17.08 18.01
N LYS A 362 6.27 -15.80 17.85
CA LYS A 362 4.90 -15.42 17.48
C LYS A 362 4.49 -15.95 16.10
N ALA A 363 5.42 -16.02 15.14
CA ALA A 363 5.15 -16.58 13.81
C ALA A 363 4.98 -18.09 13.85
N VAL A 364 5.82 -18.81 14.63
CA VAL A 364 5.72 -20.26 14.84
C VAL A 364 4.41 -20.60 15.55
N ALA A 365 4.07 -19.90 16.63
CA ALA A 365 2.81 -20.11 17.36
C ALA A 365 1.55 -19.92 16.50
N ARG A 366 1.65 -19.11 15.41
CA ARG A 366 0.56 -18.87 14.44
C ARG A 366 0.63 -19.79 13.22
N GLY A 367 1.53 -20.78 13.19
CA GLY A 367 1.71 -21.66 12.04
C GLY A 367 2.22 -20.97 10.76
N ARG A 368 2.87 -19.81 10.89
CA ARG A 368 3.41 -19.03 9.76
C ARG A 368 4.90 -19.26 9.52
N MET A 369 5.55 -19.98 10.41
CA MET A 369 6.97 -20.34 10.37
C MET A 369 7.19 -21.69 11.05
N GLU A 370 8.10 -22.50 10.55
CA GLU A 370 8.57 -23.71 11.21
C GLU A 370 9.74 -23.40 12.16
N ALA A 371 9.98 -24.28 13.13
CA ALA A 371 11.09 -24.11 14.08
C ALA A 371 12.46 -24.01 13.39
N ALA A 372 12.71 -24.88 12.41
CA ALA A 372 13.93 -24.82 11.58
C ALA A 372 14.09 -23.48 10.85
N GLY A 373 12.97 -22.87 10.40
CA GLY A 373 12.96 -21.55 9.80
C GLY A 373 13.33 -20.43 10.77
N LYS A 374 12.94 -20.55 12.06
CA LYS A 374 13.37 -19.64 13.12
C LYS A 374 14.89 -19.70 13.30
N ASP A 375 15.45 -20.91 13.45
CA ASP A 375 16.89 -21.08 13.68
C ASP A 375 17.70 -20.56 12.47
N ALA A 376 17.26 -20.87 11.26
CA ALA A 376 17.88 -20.36 10.04
C ALA A 376 17.85 -18.83 9.96
N LEU A 377 16.74 -18.18 10.35
CA LEU A 377 16.65 -16.72 10.36
C LEU A 377 17.60 -16.13 11.42
N LEU A 378 17.58 -16.64 12.65
CA LEU A 378 18.39 -16.12 13.74
C LEU A 378 19.90 -16.32 13.55
N SER A 379 20.32 -17.30 12.74
CA SER A 379 21.72 -17.52 12.38
C SER A 379 22.34 -16.35 11.58
N HIS A 380 21.51 -15.51 10.97
CA HIS A 380 21.98 -14.29 10.26
C HIS A 380 22.27 -13.12 11.21
N ILE A 381 21.94 -13.18 12.50
CA ILE A 381 22.19 -12.10 13.47
C ILE A 381 23.25 -12.54 14.47
N THR A 382 24.40 -11.89 14.44
CA THR A 382 25.51 -12.12 15.36
C THR A 382 25.62 -10.94 16.33
N PRO A 383 25.24 -11.10 17.62
CA PRO A 383 25.51 -10.08 18.63
C PRO A 383 27.02 -9.82 18.77
N ALA A 384 27.41 -8.57 18.90
CA ALA A 384 28.80 -8.17 18.98
C ALA A 384 28.99 -6.91 19.84
N THR A 385 30.20 -6.67 20.30
CA THR A 385 30.62 -5.46 21.00
C THR A 385 31.96 -4.99 20.47
N GLY A 386 32.23 -3.67 20.57
CA GLY A 386 33.48 -3.05 20.12
C GLY A 386 33.61 -2.94 18.60
N ASN A 387 34.56 -2.13 18.19
CA ASN A 387 34.76 -1.72 16.78
C ASN A 387 35.81 -2.55 16.05
N ALA A 388 36.70 -3.22 16.79
CA ALA A 388 37.94 -3.81 16.25
C ALA A 388 37.79 -5.22 15.66
N ALA A 389 36.72 -5.95 15.96
CA ALA A 389 36.53 -7.33 15.51
C ALA A 389 35.75 -7.45 14.19
N ALA A 390 35.47 -6.36 13.54
CA ALA A 390 34.73 -6.35 12.30
C ALA A 390 35.68 -6.59 11.12
N GLY A 391 35.48 -7.70 10.45
CA GLY A 391 35.89 -7.78 9.06
C GLY A 391 35.19 -6.70 8.22
N SER A 392 35.70 -6.42 7.05
CA SER A 392 35.13 -5.49 6.10
C SER A 392 33.65 -5.82 5.80
N THR A 393 32.72 -4.94 6.12
CA THR A 393 31.28 -5.06 5.83
C THR A 393 30.86 -4.18 4.68
N ASP A 394 29.90 -4.63 3.88
CA ASP A 394 29.43 -3.88 2.72
C ASP A 394 28.55 -2.69 3.09
N ILE A 395 27.84 -2.79 4.22
CA ILE A 395 27.01 -1.71 4.73
C ILE A 395 27.12 -1.61 6.26
N VAL A 396 27.41 -0.41 6.75
CA VAL A 396 27.35 -0.06 8.17
C VAL A 396 26.17 0.88 8.39
N ILE A 397 25.31 0.60 9.38
CA ILE A 397 24.16 1.46 9.71
C ILE A 397 24.28 1.84 11.18
N GLU A 398 24.44 3.12 11.49
CA GLU A 398 24.36 3.59 12.85
C GLU A 398 22.90 3.92 13.22
N ALA A 399 22.47 3.40 14.36
CA ALA A 399 21.14 3.56 14.95
C ALA A 399 21.26 3.87 16.46
N VAL A 400 22.23 4.70 16.82
CA VAL A 400 22.47 5.19 18.18
C VAL A 400 21.56 6.37 18.52
N PHE A 401 21.64 6.90 19.74
CA PHE A 401 20.80 8.01 20.18
C PHE A 401 20.97 9.24 19.27
N GLU A 402 19.89 10.05 19.17
CA GLU A 402 19.79 11.25 18.33
C GLU A 402 20.55 12.43 18.97
N ASP A 403 21.87 12.33 18.92
CA ASP A 403 22.82 13.29 19.46
C ASP A 403 23.99 13.43 18.49
N ILE A 404 24.32 14.67 18.09
CA ILE A 404 25.26 14.95 17.02
C ILE A 404 26.66 14.51 17.39
N GLU A 405 27.15 14.87 18.60
CA GLU A 405 28.51 14.58 19.05
C GLU A 405 28.71 13.04 19.19
N LEU A 406 27.70 12.36 19.73
CA LEU A 406 27.72 10.89 19.82
C LEU A 406 27.78 10.25 18.42
N LYS A 407 26.96 10.71 17.49
CA LYS A 407 26.95 10.17 16.11
C LYS A 407 28.27 10.46 15.39
N GLU A 408 28.78 11.69 15.45
CA GLU A 408 30.09 12.04 14.88
C GLU A 408 31.21 11.14 15.43
N LYS A 409 31.23 10.91 16.74
CA LYS A 409 32.18 9.99 17.38
C LYS A 409 32.03 8.55 16.89
N VAL A 410 30.82 8.03 16.89
CA VAL A 410 30.55 6.65 16.45
C VAL A 410 30.92 6.47 14.98
N ILE A 411 30.58 7.41 14.10
CA ILE A 411 30.95 7.37 12.68
C ILE A 411 32.46 7.29 12.52
N ALA A 412 33.21 8.19 13.17
CA ALA A 412 34.67 8.23 13.09
C ALA A 412 35.33 6.93 13.59
N GLU A 413 34.84 6.39 14.72
CA GLU A 413 35.42 5.19 15.33
C GLU A 413 35.09 3.91 14.56
N THR A 414 33.93 3.85 13.87
CA THR A 414 33.44 2.64 13.20
C THR A 414 33.61 2.66 11.68
N TRP A 415 34.06 3.75 11.12
CA TRP A 415 34.38 3.84 9.68
C TRP A 415 35.31 2.71 9.20
N PRO A 416 36.35 2.29 9.96
CA PRO A 416 37.21 1.17 9.56
C PRO A 416 36.49 -0.19 9.41
N MET A 417 35.25 -0.31 9.88
CA MET A 417 34.44 -1.52 9.65
C MET A 417 33.95 -1.64 8.22
N LEU A 418 33.92 -0.54 7.48
CA LEU A 418 33.39 -0.48 6.14
C LEU A 418 34.38 -1.02 5.10
N SER A 419 33.89 -1.87 4.19
CA SER A 419 34.68 -2.34 3.06
C SER A 419 35.05 -1.19 2.12
N PRO A 420 36.12 -1.31 1.29
CA PRO A 420 36.52 -0.26 0.35
C PRO A 420 35.37 0.21 -0.57
N GLU A 421 34.48 -0.70 -0.96
CA GLU A 421 33.34 -0.44 -1.85
C GLU A 421 32.00 -0.29 -1.10
N GLY A 422 32.00 -0.37 0.23
CA GLY A 422 30.82 -0.31 1.05
C GLY A 422 30.25 1.09 1.24
N ILE A 423 29.05 1.18 1.79
CA ILE A 423 28.37 2.44 2.12
C ILE A 423 28.08 2.52 3.62
N TYR A 424 28.11 3.74 4.17
CA TYR A 424 27.80 4.02 5.56
C TYR A 424 26.48 4.79 5.67
N GLY A 425 25.51 4.23 6.38
CA GLY A 425 24.18 4.79 6.59
C GLY A 425 23.97 5.30 8.01
N SER A 426 23.29 6.44 8.15
CA SER A 426 22.77 6.93 9.43
C SER A 426 21.26 6.76 9.48
N ASN A 427 20.76 6.19 10.58
CA ASN A 427 19.31 6.07 10.83
C ASN A 427 18.75 7.28 11.60
N THR A 428 19.38 8.45 11.48
CA THR A 428 18.84 9.68 12.05
C THR A 428 17.46 10.00 11.48
N SER A 429 16.59 10.60 12.28
CA SER A 429 15.26 11.02 11.86
C SER A 429 15.18 12.50 11.48
N THR A 430 16.12 13.34 11.95
CA THR A 430 16.01 14.79 11.81
C THR A 430 17.33 15.52 11.54
N LEU A 431 18.47 14.91 11.87
CA LEU A 431 19.77 15.56 11.76
C LEU A 431 20.28 15.59 10.31
N PRO A 432 20.72 16.75 9.79
CA PRO A 432 21.19 16.87 8.42
C PRO A 432 22.34 15.90 8.14
N ILE A 433 22.21 15.14 7.07
CA ILE A 433 23.19 14.13 6.64
C ILE A 433 24.51 14.81 6.24
N SER A 434 24.46 15.97 5.61
CA SER A 434 25.64 16.75 5.23
C SER A 434 26.49 17.19 6.44
N ILE A 435 25.88 17.38 7.62
CA ILE A 435 26.59 17.70 8.84
C ILE A 435 27.26 16.45 9.42
N LEU A 436 26.53 15.36 9.54
CA LEU A 436 27.09 14.10 10.05
C LEU A 436 28.20 13.56 9.14
N ALA A 437 28.11 13.79 7.83
CA ALA A 437 29.10 13.41 6.85
C ALA A 437 30.49 14.04 7.08
N GLN A 438 30.57 15.18 7.79
CA GLN A 438 31.84 15.83 8.13
C GLN A 438 32.73 14.97 9.05
N ALA A 439 32.14 14.04 9.79
CA ALA A 439 32.88 13.08 10.60
C ALA A 439 33.43 11.89 9.80
N CYS A 440 33.10 11.78 8.50
CA CYS A 440 33.51 10.67 7.66
C CYS A 440 34.84 10.95 6.97
N PRO A 441 35.77 9.98 6.89
CA PRO A 441 36.97 10.08 6.03
C PRO A 441 36.62 10.24 4.54
N ASP A 442 35.52 9.69 4.08
CA ASP A 442 35.00 9.80 2.72
C ASP A 442 33.50 10.09 2.73
N PRO A 443 33.10 11.37 2.77
CA PRO A 443 31.67 11.77 2.79
C PRO A 443 30.87 11.33 1.57
N SER A 444 31.54 11.01 0.44
CA SER A 444 30.85 10.56 -0.78
C SER A 444 30.16 9.19 -0.60
N ARG A 445 30.58 8.42 0.40
CA ARG A 445 30.07 7.08 0.74
C ARG A 445 29.12 7.08 1.94
N PHE A 446 28.77 8.27 2.44
CA PHE A 446 27.84 8.46 3.56
C PHE A 446 26.44 8.86 3.07
N ILE A 447 25.39 8.29 3.69
CA ILE A 447 23.99 8.51 3.27
C ILE A 447 23.02 8.35 4.46
N GLY A 448 21.88 9.01 4.43
CA GLY A 448 20.82 8.77 5.38
C GLY A 448 19.99 7.54 5.00
N LEU A 449 19.66 6.70 6.00
CA LEU A 449 18.80 5.52 5.88
C LEU A 449 17.79 5.50 7.03
N HIS A 450 16.78 6.35 6.92
CA HIS A 450 15.77 6.52 7.94
C HIS A 450 14.71 5.42 7.87
N PHE A 451 14.76 4.49 8.81
CA PHE A 451 13.76 3.45 9.02
C PHE A 451 12.67 3.93 9.98
N PHE A 452 11.49 3.36 9.88
CA PHE A 452 10.33 3.73 10.68
C PHE A 452 9.95 2.63 11.67
N SER A 453 9.53 3.04 12.87
CA SER A 453 9.13 2.12 13.94
C SER A 453 7.64 1.77 13.87
N PRO A 454 7.27 0.47 14.07
CA PRO A 454 8.12 -0.73 14.18
C PRO A 454 8.67 -1.19 12.83
N VAL A 455 9.98 -1.42 12.74
CA VAL A 455 10.67 -1.74 11.47
C VAL A 455 10.08 -2.98 10.78
N ASP A 456 9.66 -4.00 11.53
CA ASP A 456 9.06 -5.22 10.97
C ASP A 456 7.73 -4.99 10.26
N LYS A 457 7.04 -3.87 10.54
CA LYS A 457 5.74 -3.51 9.97
C LYS A 457 5.82 -2.38 8.94
N MET A 458 6.68 -1.40 9.18
CA MET A 458 6.86 -0.22 8.34
C MET A 458 7.83 -0.52 7.20
N LYS A 459 7.30 -0.92 6.02
CA LYS A 459 8.08 -1.41 4.89
C LYS A 459 8.58 -0.30 3.95
N VAL A 460 9.02 0.81 4.49
CA VAL A 460 9.55 1.97 3.78
C VAL A 460 10.84 2.44 4.44
N VAL A 461 11.77 2.93 3.64
CA VAL A 461 12.99 3.60 4.10
C VAL A 461 13.14 4.91 3.33
N GLU A 462 13.27 6.02 4.06
CA GLU A 462 13.62 7.31 3.50
C GLU A 462 15.15 7.35 3.32
N ILE A 463 15.60 7.47 2.07
CA ILE A 463 17.01 7.54 1.70
C ILE A 463 17.36 9.02 1.51
N ILE A 464 18.26 9.56 2.33
CA ILE A 464 18.55 10.98 2.36
C ILE A 464 19.93 11.25 1.72
N MET A 465 19.91 12.01 0.64
CA MET A 465 21.12 12.48 -0.07
C MET A 465 21.75 13.66 0.66
N GLY A 466 22.91 13.49 1.27
CA GLY A 466 23.73 14.60 1.71
C GLY A 466 24.40 15.33 0.52
N GLU A 467 24.87 16.55 0.73
CA GLU A 467 25.50 17.37 -0.33
C GLU A 467 26.68 16.69 -1.03
N GLN A 468 27.44 15.88 -0.30
CA GLN A 468 28.62 15.18 -0.81
C GLN A 468 28.35 13.71 -1.16
N THR A 469 27.16 13.19 -0.88
CA THR A 469 26.79 11.80 -1.18
C THR A 469 26.85 11.54 -2.69
N SER A 470 27.59 10.53 -3.12
CA SER A 470 27.75 10.21 -4.54
C SER A 470 26.51 9.51 -5.11
N GLN A 471 26.29 9.63 -6.43
CA GLN A 471 25.23 8.89 -7.13
C GLN A 471 25.41 7.37 -7.04
N GLU A 472 26.66 6.91 -6.93
CA GLU A 472 26.94 5.49 -6.70
C GLU A 472 26.47 5.03 -5.32
N THR A 473 26.69 5.84 -4.29
CA THR A 473 26.21 5.57 -2.93
C THR A 473 24.69 5.56 -2.88
N LEU A 474 24.02 6.51 -3.54
CA LEU A 474 22.57 6.50 -3.67
C LEU A 474 22.07 5.22 -4.36
N ARG A 475 22.69 4.83 -5.46
CA ARG A 475 22.34 3.60 -6.19
C ARG A 475 22.48 2.36 -5.31
N LYS A 476 23.60 2.24 -4.59
CA LYS A 476 23.85 1.14 -3.64
C LYS A 476 22.80 1.12 -2.51
N ALA A 477 22.48 2.27 -1.93
CA ALA A 477 21.47 2.40 -0.90
C ALA A 477 20.05 2.01 -1.42
N TYR A 478 19.71 2.44 -2.63
CA TYR A 478 18.44 2.08 -3.27
C TYR A 478 18.33 0.56 -3.47
N ASP A 479 19.38 -0.06 -4.02
CA ASP A 479 19.44 -1.51 -4.24
C ASP A 479 19.39 -2.29 -2.91
N TYR A 480 20.09 -1.82 -1.88
CA TYR A 480 20.04 -2.40 -0.54
C TYR A 480 18.63 -2.35 0.06
N VAL A 481 17.94 -1.21 -0.01
CA VAL A 481 16.58 -1.09 0.51
C VAL A 481 15.62 -2.05 -0.20
N GLN A 482 15.77 -2.20 -1.52
CA GLN A 482 15.00 -3.20 -2.28
C GLN A 482 15.41 -4.65 -1.92
N GLN A 483 16.69 -4.92 -1.68
CA GLN A 483 17.21 -6.25 -1.27
C GLN A 483 16.55 -6.72 0.03
N ILE A 484 16.39 -5.84 1.01
CA ILE A 484 15.74 -6.19 2.28
C ILE A 484 14.21 -6.20 2.22
N GLY A 485 13.63 -5.96 1.04
CA GLY A 485 12.17 -6.01 0.79
C GLY A 485 11.42 -4.77 1.27
N TYR A 486 12.10 -3.62 1.30
CA TYR A 486 11.52 -2.32 1.67
C TYR A 486 11.36 -1.41 0.44
N MET A 487 10.51 -0.42 0.57
CA MET A 487 10.27 0.60 -0.45
C MET A 487 11.22 1.77 -0.23
N PRO A 488 12.12 2.08 -1.18
CA PRO A 488 12.96 3.27 -1.10
C PRO A 488 12.15 4.52 -1.45
N ILE A 489 12.32 5.57 -0.66
CA ILE A 489 11.85 6.94 -0.93
C ILE A 489 13.09 7.82 -0.88
N VAL A 490 13.49 8.41 -2.00
CA VAL A 490 14.70 9.22 -2.09
C VAL A 490 14.34 10.69 -1.84
N VAL A 491 15.06 11.31 -0.90
CA VAL A 491 14.92 12.73 -0.57
C VAL A 491 16.28 13.41 -0.49
N ASN A 492 16.29 14.72 -0.65
CA ASN A 492 17.50 15.52 -0.45
C ASN A 492 17.57 16.00 1.00
N ASP A 493 18.79 16.31 1.44
CA ASP A 493 19.08 16.70 2.82
C ASP A 493 18.39 18.02 3.21
N ALA A 494 17.72 18.00 4.35
CA ALA A 494 17.07 19.13 4.97
C ALA A 494 16.85 18.87 6.46
N ARG A 495 16.53 19.89 7.25
CA ARG A 495 16.14 19.70 8.64
C ARG A 495 14.84 18.91 8.73
N GLY A 496 14.87 17.70 9.33
CA GLY A 496 13.71 16.82 9.46
C GLY A 496 13.26 16.18 8.15
N PHE A 497 14.04 16.30 7.08
CA PHE A 497 13.82 15.69 5.77
C PHE A 497 12.39 15.96 5.24
N PHE A 498 11.78 14.97 4.59
CA PHE A 498 10.37 15.02 4.17
C PHE A 498 9.45 14.53 5.28
N THR A 499 9.69 13.30 5.76
CA THR A 499 8.69 12.62 6.59
C THR A 499 8.53 13.24 7.96
N SER A 500 9.61 13.61 8.66
CA SER A 500 9.53 14.25 9.97
C SER A 500 8.97 15.67 9.91
N ARG A 501 9.23 16.42 8.82
CA ARG A 501 8.63 17.75 8.60
C ARG A 501 7.11 17.66 8.50
N VAL A 502 6.61 16.81 7.60
CA VAL A 502 5.17 16.67 7.37
C VAL A 502 4.47 16.09 8.60
N PHE A 503 5.07 15.07 9.22
CA PHE A 503 4.52 14.47 10.44
C PHE A 503 4.47 15.46 11.61
N GLY A 504 5.48 16.32 11.74
CA GLY A 504 5.48 17.40 12.72
C GLY A 504 4.29 18.32 12.59
N THR A 505 3.85 18.65 11.36
CA THR A 505 2.67 19.49 11.13
C THR A 505 1.36 18.84 11.58
N PHE A 506 1.24 17.52 11.49
CA PHE A 506 0.08 16.78 11.99
C PHE A 506 -0.02 16.83 13.52
N MET A 507 1.09 16.62 14.19
CA MET A 507 1.16 16.70 15.65
C MET A 507 0.90 18.13 16.16
N ASP A 508 1.53 19.10 15.54
CA ASP A 508 1.37 20.51 15.90
C ASP A 508 -0.09 20.99 15.74
N GLU A 509 -0.74 20.60 14.63
CA GLU A 509 -2.13 20.96 14.42
C GLU A 509 -3.08 20.31 15.43
N GLY A 510 -2.75 19.10 15.93
CA GLY A 510 -3.44 18.47 17.04
C GLY A 510 -3.37 19.30 18.32
N CYS A 511 -2.19 19.81 18.67
CA CYS A 511 -2.01 20.73 19.81
C CYS A 511 -2.70 22.06 19.56
N GLN A 512 -2.64 22.60 18.34
CA GLN A 512 -3.28 23.86 18.02
C GLN A 512 -4.80 23.78 18.15
N LEU A 513 -5.42 22.70 17.70
CA LEU A 513 -6.86 22.45 17.88
C LEU A 513 -7.24 22.42 19.37
N LEU A 514 -6.37 21.84 20.22
CA LEU A 514 -6.57 21.82 21.66
C LEU A 514 -6.47 23.25 22.26
N VAL A 515 -5.45 24.00 21.86
CA VAL A 515 -5.26 25.41 22.30
C VAL A 515 -6.42 26.30 21.84
N ASP A 516 -6.93 26.08 20.63
CA ASP A 516 -8.08 26.80 20.09
C ASP A 516 -9.42 26.45 20.80
N GLY A 517 -9.42 25.44 21.69
CA GLY A 517 -10.54 25.10 22.55
C GLY A 517 -11.37 23.88 22.08
N MET A 518 -10.91 23.16 21.07
CA MET A 518 -11.59 21.93 20.66
C MET A 518 -11.40 20.82 21.70
N ALA A 519 -12.48 20.13 22.06
CA ALA A 519 -12.42 19.03 23.01
C ALA A 519 -11.46 17.91 22.54
N PRO A 520 -10.59 17.34 23.39
CA PRO A 520 -9.61 16.32 23.00
C PRO A 520 -10.20 15.13 22.25
N ALA A 521 -11.36 14.65 22.70
CA ALA A 521 -12.05 13.53 22.03
C ALA A 521 -12.55 13.92 20.62
N ALA A 522 -12.91 15.17 20.39
CA ALA A 522 -13.32 15.67 19.08
C ALA A 522 -12.12 15.80 18.12
N ILE A 523 -10.93 16.18 18.62
CA ILE A 523 -9.68 16.21 17.84
C ILE A 523 -9.34 14.81 17.33
N GLU A 524 -9.32 13.82 18.23
CA GLU A 524 -9.08 12.42 17.87
C GLU A 524 -10.14 11.90 16.88
N ARG A 525 -11.40 12.30 17.06
CA ARG A 525 -12.48 11.94 16.15
C ARG A 525 -12.33 12.57 14.77
N ALA A 526 -11.90 13.84 14.70
CA ALA A 526 -11.61 14.52 13.43
C ALA A 526 -10.52 13.81 12.64
N ALA A 527 -9.43 13.43 13.29
CA ALA A 527 -8.36 12.65 12.67
C ALA A 527 -8.84 11.28 12.18
N TRP A 528 -9.68 10.60 12.97
CA TRP A 528 -10.29 9.34 12.57
C TRP A 528 -11.21 9.49 11.34
N LEU A 529 -12.00 10.55 11.29
CA LEU A 529 -12.86 10.87 10.13
C LEU A 529 -12.05 11.27 8.90
N ALA A 530 -10.93 11.97 9.10
CA ALA A 530 -9.96 12.28 8.04
C ALA A 530 -9.31 11.02 7.42
N GLY A 531 -9.39 9.87 8.09
CA GLY A 531 -8.79 8.61 7.67
C GLY A 531 -7.38 8.35 8.23
N MET A 532 -6.90 9.21 9.15
CA MET A 532 -5.63 8.98 9.83
C MET A 532 -5.66 7.65 10.61
N PRO A 533 -4.59 6.83 10.56
CA PRO A 533 -4.56 5.55 11.28
C PRO A 533 -4.61 5.74 12.80
N VAL A 534 -4.02 6.83 13.30
CA VAL A 534 -3.93 7.20 14.72
C VAL A 534 -4.19 8.69 14.83
N GLY A 535 -4.86 9.13 15.91
CA GLY A 535 -5.08 10.54 16.17
C GLY A 535 -3.82 11.27 16.67
N PRO A 536 -3.74 12.62 16.55
CA PRO A 536 -2.51 13.38 16.82
C PRO A 536 -2.09 13.33 18.28
N LEU A 537 -3.03 13.36 19.23
CA LEU A 537 -2.71 13.33 20.65
C LEU A 537 -2.21 11.94 21.08
N GLN A 538 -2.81 10.89 20.50
CA GLN A 538 -2.32 9.52 20.71
C GLN A 538 -0.91 9.34 20.14
N VAL A 539 -0.64 9.88 18.96
CA VAL A 539 0.69 9.77 18.32
C VAL A 539 1.77 10.40 19.20
N PHE A 540 1.51 11.55 19.82
CA PHE A 540 2.45 12.14 20.77
C PHE A 540 2.85 11.19 21.89
N ASP A 541 1.90 10.47 22.47
CA ASP A 541 2.18 9.51 23.53
C ASP A 541 3.02 8.31 23.05
N GLU A 542 2.78 7.83 21.84
CA GLU A 542 3.51 6.71 21.25
C GLU A 542 4.96 7.12 20.85
N VAL A 543 5.15 8.33 20.35
CA VAL A 543 6.47 8.86 19.96
C VAL A 543 7.26 9.37 21.18
N SER A 544 6.58 9.82 22.24
CA SER A 544 7.09 10.48 23.44
C SER A 544 7.25 12.01 23.29
N LEU A 545 6.62 12.73 24.21
CA LEU A 545 6.74 14.19 24.32
C LEU A 545 8.20 14.59 24.59
N ILE A 546 8.91 13.81 25.42
CA ILE A 546 10.31 14.04 25.78
C ILE A 546 11.21 13.92 24.55
N LEU A 547 10.94 12.97 23.63
CA LEU A 547 11.70 12.86 22.39
C LEU A 547 11.51 14.12 21.54
N GLY A 548 10.27 14.59 21.40
CA GLY A 548 9.96 15.83 20.67
C GLY A 548 10.70 17.06 21.25
N GLN A 549 10.74 17.17 22.59
CA GLN A 549 11.49 18.23 23.26
C GLN A 549 13.01 18.12 23.00
N LYS A 550 13.59 16.93 23.10
CA LYS A 550 15.02 16.70 22.79
C LYS A 550 15.35 17.08 21.37
N VAL A 551 14.54 16.69 20.38
CA VAL A 551 14.73 17.05 18.97
C VAL A 551 14.77 18.57 18.82
N ARG A 552 13.83 19.31 19.42
CA ARG A 552 13.84 20.80 19.39
C ARG A 552 15.11 21.37 20.00
N HIS A 553 15.59 20.84 21.13
CA HIS A 553 16.82 21.31 21.78
C HIS A 553 18.05 21.04 20.93
N THR A 554 18.17 19.84 20.34
CA THR A 554 19.27 19.48 19.44
C THR A 554 19.35 20.40 18.22
N HIS A 555 18.20 20.71 17.61
CA HIS A 555 18.16 21.63 16.46
C HIS A 555 18.52 23.07 16.83
N ARG A 556 18.09 23.57 18.00
CA ARG A 556 18.51 24.89 18.49
C ARG A 556 20.03 24.94 18.77
N ALA A 557 20.58 23.92 19.39
CA ALA A 557 22.03 23.83 19.63
C ALA A 557 22.81 23.79 18.30
N LEU A 558 22.27 23.07 17.31
CA LEU A 558 22.85 23.02 15.97
C LEU A 558 22.79 24.38 15.27
N ASP A 559 21.70 25.12 15.37
CA ASP A 559 21.60 26.49 14.82
C ASP A 559 22.61 27.42 15.45
N GLN A 560 22.80 27.34 16.79
CA GLN A 560 23.83 28.10 17.50
C GLN A 560 25.24 27.72 17.03
N ARG A 561 25.54 26.41 16.88
CA ARG A 561 26.82 25.91 16.37
C ARG A 561 27.15 26.44 14.98
N LEU A 562 26.13 26.54 14.11
CA LEU A 562 26.29 26.96 12.71
C LEU A 562 26.15 28.47 12.51
N GLY A 563 25.70 29.22 13.52
CA GLY A 563 25.44 30.65 13.40
C GLY A 563 24.28 30.97 12.45
N VAL A 564 23.29 30.07 12.33
CA VAL A 564 22.11 30.22 11.46
C VAL A 564 20.83 30.15 12.27
N ASP A 565 19.75 30.66 11.71
CA ASP A 565 18.38 30.40 12.16
C ASP A 565 17.68 29.57 11.09
N SER A 566 17.56 28.26 11.31
CA SER A 566 16.90 27.36 10.36
C SER A 566 15.37 27.47 10.34
N GLY A 567 14.79 28.15 11.31
CA GLY A 567 13.35 28.17 11.51
C GLY A 567 12.74 26.82 11.91
N PHE A 568 13.53 25.77 12.08
CA PHE A 568 13.03 24.43 12.41
C PHE A 568 12.34 24.43 13.78
N GLY A 569 11.07 24.04 13.80
CA GLY A 569 10.26 24.01 15.02
C GLY A 569 9.79 25.38 15.53
N GLN A 570 10.13 26.50 14.87
CA GLN A 570 9.65 27.83 15.28
C GLN A 570 8.15 28.02 15.07
N HIS A 571 7.57 27.32 14.10
CA HIS A 571 6.14 27.36 13.79
C HIS A 571 5.29 26.44 14.67
N ASN A 572 5.91 25.68 15.58
CA ASN A 572 5.26 24.69 16.44
C ASN A 572 5.00 25.25 17.84
N THR A 573 4.48 26.48 17.92
CA THR A 573 4.25 27.16 19.20
C THR A 573 3.25 26.45 20.09
N ALA A 574 2.15 25.94 19.50
CA ALA A 574 1.14 25.19 20.23
C ALA A 574 1.69 23.89 20.82
N THR A 575 2.57 23.21 20.08
CA THR A 575 3.26 22.01 20.61
C THR A 575 4.06 22.35 21.87
N VAL A 576 4.84 23.43 21.86
CA VAL A 576 5.63 23.84 23.01
C VAL A 576 4.73 24.24 24.20
N GLU A 577 3.68 25.02 23.93
CA GLU A 577 2.73 25.49 24.94
C GLU A 577 1.98 24.36 25.66
N VAL A 578 1.75 23.24 24.98
CA VAL A 578 1.07 22.06 25.53
C VAL A 578 2.07 21.06 26.12
N THR A 579 3.10 20.68 25.35
CA THR A 579 3.95 19.53 25.73
C THR A 579 4.97 19.87 26.80
N ASP A 580 5.55 21.08 26.83
CA ASP A 580 6.56 21.43 27.83
C ASP A 580 5.98 21.51 29.27
N PRO A 581 4.80 22.10 29.51
CA PRO A 581 4.14 21.99 30.82
C PRO A 581 3.76 20.54 31.18
N MET A 582 3.29 19.73 30.20
CA MET A 582 2.98 18.32 30.45
C MET A 582 4.21 17.53 30.89
N ILE A 583 5.35 17.74 30.24
CA ILE A 583 6.64 17.13 30.63
C ILE A 583 7.03 17.55 32.05
N ALA A 584 6.89 18.84 32.40
CA ALA A 584 7.15 19.35 33.75
C ALA A 584 6.25 18.69 34.82
N MET A 585 5.04 18.29 34.47
CA MET A 585 4.13 17.51 35.32
C MET A 585 4.44 16.01 35.36
N GLY A 586 5.53 15.55 34.73
CA GLY A 586 5.90 14.13 34.64
C GLY A 586 5.17 13.36 33.54
N ARG A 587 4.42 14.03 32.66
CA ARG A 587 3.65 13.41 31.58
C ARG A 587 4.45 13.39 30.27
N GLY A 588 5.39 12.44 30.18
CA GLY A 588 6.34 12.32 29.07
C GLY A 588 5.86 11.46 27.90
N GLY A 589 4.68 10.87 27.99
CA GLY A 589 4.13 9.91 27.03
C GLY A 589 3.97 8.51 27.62
N ARG A 590 3.52 7.56 26.80
CA ARG A 590 3.16 6.20 27.20
C ARG A 590 4.27 5.48 27.97
N GLN A 591 5.51 5.54 27.51
CA GLN A 591 6.66 4.88 28.17
C GLN A 591 7.02 5.49 29.52
N TYR A 592 6.50 6.66 29.86
CA TYR A 592 6.68 7.36 31.12
C TYR A 592 5.43 7.30 32.02
N GLY A 593 4.48 6.40 31.70
CA GLY A 593 3.28 6.18 32.50
C GLY A 593 2.09 7.07 32.15
N GLY A 594 2.24 8.06 31.28
CA GLY A 594 1.17 8.92 30.79
C GLY A 594 1.67 10.12 30.02
N GLY A 595 0.80 10.66 29.18
CA GLY A 595 0.99 11.85 28.38
C GLY A 595 -0.37 12.52 28.15
N PHE A 596 -0.82 12.59 26.90
CA PHE A 596 -2.19 12.99 26.55
C PHE A 596 -3.23 11.99 27.06
N TYR A 597 -2.81 10.75 27.32
CA TYR A 597 -3.63 9.70 27.86
C TYR A 597 -3.07 9.20 29.21
N ASP A 598 -3.97 8.71 30.03
CA ASP A 598 -3.67 7.83 31.17
C ASP A 598 -3.75 6.38 30.70
N TYR A 599 -2.85 5.52 31.19
CA TYR A 599 -2.76 4.11 30.85
C TYR A 599 -2.92 3.25 32.08
N ASP A 600 -3.81 2.26 32.03
CA ASP A 600 -3.91 1.24 33.08
C ASP A 600 -2.88 0.10 32.90
N ALA A 601 -2.81 -0.80 33.88
CA ALA A 601 -1.89 -1.93 33.86
C ALA A 601 -2.15 -2.91 32.69
N GLN A 602 -3.33 -2.90 32.10
CA GLN A 602 -3.75 -3.69 30.96
C GLN A 602 -3.47 -2.96 29.62
N GLY A 603 -3.00 -1.70 29.66
CA GLY A 603 -2.73 -0.87 28.49
C GLY A 603 -3.96 -0.22 27.90
N THR A 604 -5.11 -0.26 28.59
CA THR A 604 -6.29 0.54 28.24
C THR A 604 -5.97 2.01 28.48
N ARG A 605 -6.45 2.87 27.58
CA ARG A 605 -6.13 4.29 27.63
C ARG A 605 -7.40 5.14 27.75
N VAL A 606 -7.28 6.23 28.49
CA VAL A 606 -8.33 7.27 28.63
C VAL A 606 -7.66 8.62 28.46
N LEU A 607 -8.29 9.54 27.72
CA LEU A 607 -7.80 10.91 27.60
C LEU A 607 -7.66 11.54 28.99
N TRP A 608 -6.50 12.15 29.24
CA TRP A 608 -6.25 12.83 30.50
C TRP A 608 -7.17 14.02 30.70
N SER A 609 -7.89 14.07 31.82
CA SER A 609 -8.84 15.15 32.10
C SER A 609 -8.21 16.53 32.24
N GLY A 610 -6.91 16.60 32.56
CA GLY A 610 -6.17 17.86 32.65
C GLY A 610 -5.88 18.55 31.31
N LEU A 611 -6.23 17.96 30.17
CA LEU A 611 -6.02 18.59 28.85
C LEU A 611 -6.82 19.87 28.65
N GLU A 612 -7.96 20.00 29.32
CA GLU A 612 -8.82 21.18 29.23
C GLU A 612 -8.13 22.48 29.67
N GLN A 613 -7.09 22.38 30.53
CA GLN A 613 -6.31 23.56 31.01
C GLN A 613 -5.55 24.29 29.91
N PHE A 614 -5.29 23.60 28.76
CA PHE A 614 -4.57 24.19 27.63
C PHE A 614 -5.49 24.93 26.66
N ALA A 615 -6.81 24.77 26.77
CA ALA A 615 -7.76 25.50 25.97
C ALA A 615 -7.75 26.99 26.34
N ARG A 616 -7.51 27.88 25.36
CA ARG A 616 -7.53 29.32 25.53
C ARG A 616 -8.86 29.97 25.18
N GLY A 617 -9.72 29.26 24.50
CA GLY A 617 -11.02 29.75 24.06
C GLY A 617 -12.09 28.65 24.09
N THR A 618 -13.33 29.07 23.89
CA THR A 618 -14.47 28.15 23.68
C THR A 618 -14.85 28.21 22.20
N ALA A 619 -13.89 27.99 21.31
CA ALA A 619 -14.14 28.04 19.89
C ALA A 619 -15.05 26.86 19.47
N ASP A 620 -16.20 27.18 18.89
CA ASP A 620 -17.06 26.19 18.22
C ASP A 620 -16.44 25.90 16.83
N ILE A 621 -15.38 25.05 16.80
CA ILE A 621 -14.69 24.68 15.58
C ILE A 621 -15.51 23.60 14.89
N PRO A 622 -16.02 23.84 13.67
CA PRO A 622 -16.72 22.82 12.90
C PRO A 622 -15.84 21.57 12.71
N ILE A 623 -16.41 20.40 12.87
CA ILE A 623 -15.66 19.14 12.70
C ILE A 623 -14.99 19.04 11.32
N GLN A 624 -15.64 19.59 10.27
CA GLN A 624 -15.07 19.63 8.92
C GLN A 624 -13.82 20.51 8.87
N ASP A 625 -13.81 21.64 9.55
CA ASP A 625 -12.63 22.51 9.63
C ASP A 625 -11.46 21.79 10.32
N ALA A 626 -11.74 21.03 11.38
CA ALA A 626 -10.71 20.23 12.05
C ALA A 626 -10.16 19.11 11.13
N ILE A 627 -11.02 18.44 10.37
CA ILE A 627 -10.60 17.45 9.36
C ILE A 627 -9.72 18.12 8.30
N ASP A 628 -10.17 19.23 7.75
CA ASP A 628 -9.43 19.96 6.72
C ASP A 628 -8.09 20.47 7.26
N ARG A 629 -8.07 21.04 8.46
CA ARG A 629 -6.85 21.52 9.11
C ARG A 629 -5.80 20.42 9.20
N ILE A 630 -6.19 19.23 9.62
CA ILE A 630 -5.30 18.06 9.74
C ILE A 630 -4.75 17.64 8.38
N LEU A 631 -5.58 17.60 7.34
CA LEU A 631 -5.16 17.16 5.99
C LEU A 631 -4.37 18.22 5.25
N TYR A 632 -4.86 19.48 5.26
CA TYR A 632 -4.26 20.58 4.52
C TYR A 632 -2.87 20.95 5.04
N ARG A 633 -2.64 20.92 6.37
CA ARG A 633 -1.31 21.16 6.93
C ARG A 633 -0.27 20.21 6.36
N GLN A 634 -0.58 18.92 6.33
CA GLN A 634 0.32 17.90 5.79
C GLN A 634 0.49 18.02 4.27
N ALA A 635 -0.60 18.28 3.54
CA ALA A 635 -0.56 18.43 2.09
C ALA A 635 0.25 19.67 1.65
N ILE A 636 0.05 20.79 2.31
CA ILE A 636 0.81 22.04 2.05
C ILE A 636 2.29 21.85 2.37
N GLU A 637 2.63 21.19 3.47
CA GLU A 637 4.05 20.96 3.81
C GLU A 637 4.70 19.98 2.83
N THR A 638 3.97 18.96 2.35
CA THR A 638 4.44 18.08 1.28
C THR A 638 4.72 18.87 0.00
N LEU A 639 3.85 19.80 -0.36
CA LEU A 639 4.05 20.67 -1.52
C LEU A 639 5.30 21.55 -1.36
N ARG A 640 5.51 22.13 -0.15
CA ARG A 640 6.74 22.87 0.15
C ARG A 640 8.00 22.02 0.03
N CYS A 641 7.96 20.77 0.50
CA CYS A 641 9.09 19.84 0.31
C CYS A 641 9.41 19.59 -1.16
N LEU A 642 8.41 19.57 -2.05
CA LEU A 642 8.62 19.50 -3.50
C LEU A 642 9.21 20.80 -4.06
N ASP A 643 8.75 21.96 -3.60
CA ASP A 643 9.21 23.27 -4.08
C ASP A 643 10.66 23.57 -3.66
N GLU A 644 11.00 23.20 -2.45
CA GLU A 644 12.35 23.34 -1.89
C GLU A 644 13.32 22.27 -2.43
N GLY A 645 12.83 21.30 -3.22
CA GLY A 645 13.65 20.22 -3.75
C GLY A 645 14.07 19.18 -2.71
N VAL A 646 13.38 19.12 -1.56
CA VAL A 646 13.57 18.03 -0.58
C VAL A 646 13.02 16.73 -1.15
N LEU A 647 11.90 16.79 -1.85
CA LEU A 647 11.32 15.69 -2.64
C LEU A 647 11.56 15.95 -4.13
N ASN A 648 11.88 14.89 -4.88
CA ASN A 648 12.12 14.98 -6.31
C ASN A 648 10.91 14.57 -7.15
N THR A 649 10.06 13.69 -6.64
CA THR A 649 8.91 13.15 -7.39
C THR A 649 7.63 13.13 -6.56
N GLU A 650 6.50 13.26 -7.25
CA GLU A 650 5.18 13.11 -6.64
C GLU A 650 4.89 11.66 -6.20
N ILE A 651 5.50 10.69 -6.87
CA ILE A 651 5.38 9.26 -6.51
C ILE A 651 5.92 9.05 -5.09
N GLU A 652 7.11 9.57 -4.82
CA GLU A 652 7.76 9.47 -3.51
C GLU A 652 7.01 10.28 -2.46
N ALA A 653 6.50 11.47 -2.82
CA ALA A 653 5.66 12.27 -1.94
C ALA A 653 4.39 11.52 -1.49
N ASN A 654 3.67 10.89 -2.43
CA ASN A 654 2.44 10.16 -2.12
C ASN A 654 2.70 8.87 -1.35
N LEU A 655 3.60 8.02 -1.84
CA LEU A 655 3.89 6.72 -1.21
C LEU A 655 4.59 6.90 0.13
N GLY A 656 5.56 7.81 0.23
CA GLY A 656 6.24 8.15 1.48
C GLY A 656 5.27 8.71 2.51
N GLY A 657 4.39 9.64 2.12
CA GLY A 657 3.36 10.17 2.99
C GLY A 657 2.43 9.10 3.56
N ILE A 658 1.99 8.15 2.73
CA ILE A 658 1.10 7.07 3.17
C ILE A 658 1.84 6.07 4.06
N PHE A 659 2.96 5.52 3.59
CA PHE A 659 3.60 4.36 4.22
C PHE A 659 4.53 4.72 5.38
N ALA A 660 5.10 5.94 5.41
CA ALA A 660 5.99 6.38 6.48
C ALA A 660 5.25 7.10 7.61
N ILE A 661 4.31 8.00 7.28
CA ILE A 661 3.68 8.88 8.27
C ILE A 661 2.17 8.72 8.39
N GLY A 662 1.58 7.80 7.62
CA GLY A 662 0.17 7.44 7.77
C GLY A 662 -0.81 8.46 7.18
N PHE A 663 -0.39 9.28 6.19
CA PHE A 663 -1.35 10.10 5.45
C PHE A 663 -2.46 9.22 4.89
N PRO A 664 -3.73 9.66 4.87
CA PRO A 664 -4.86 8.78 4.56
C PRO A 664 -4.75 8.08 3.20
N ALA A 665 -4.65 6.75 3.22
CA ALA A 665 -4.44 5.95 2.03
C ALA A 665 -5.56 6.07 0.99
N HIS A 666 -6.80 6.32 1.41
CA HIS A 666 -7.94 6.48 0.49
C HIS A 666 -7.81 7.69 -0.44
N THR A 667 -6.99 8.67 -0.07
CA THR A 667 -6.71 9.85 -0.89
C THR A 667 -5.65 9.60 -1.96
N GLY A 668 -4.88 8.51 -1.87
CA GLY A 668 -3.72 8.23 -2.70
C GLY A 668 -2.47 9.05 -2.36
N GLY A 669 -2.45 9.75 -1.21
CA GLY A 669 -1.36 10.59 -0.76
C GLY A 669 -1.63 12.10 -0.93
N ALA A 670 -0.72 12.91 -0.42
CA ALA A 670 -0.93 14.36 -0.30
C ALA A 670 -1.17 15.07 -1.66
N ILE A 671 -0.41 14.71 -2.67
CA ILE A 671 -0.55 15.31 -4.01
C ILE A 671 -1.81 14.80 -4.72
N GLN A 672 -2.13 13.52 -4.59
CA GLN A 672 -3.39 12.99 -5.11
C GLN A 672 -4.61 13.55 -4.35
N PHE A 673 -4.49 13.86 -3.07
CA PHE A 673 -5.51 14.58 -2.30
C PHE A 673 -5.80 15.94 -2.93
N ILE A 674 -4.76 16.75 -3.19
CA ILE A 674 -4.91 18.06 -3.83
C ILE A 674 -5.59 17.93 -5.21
N ARG A 675 -5.16 16.97 -6.03
CA ARG A 675 -5.76 16.71 -7.35
C ARG A 675 -7.21 16.24 -7.26
N GLY A 676 -7.50 15.40 -6.27
CA GLY A 676 -8.86 14.88 -6.05
C GLY A 676 -9.86 15.94 -5.60
N GLU A 677 -9.41 16.95 -4.83
CA GLU A 677 -10.20 18.13 -4.47
C GLU A 677 -10.33 19.13 -5.64
N GLY A 678 -9.39 19.11 -6.58
CA GLY A 678 -9.21 20.12 -7.61
C GLY A 678 -8.33 21.28 -7.11
N VAL A 679 -7.31 21.66 -7.89
CA VAL A 679 -6.26 22.60 -7.49
C VAL A 679 -6.85 23.96 -7.03
N GLU A 680 -7.77 24.53 -7.79
CA GLU A 680 -8.44 25.79 -7.46
C GLU A 680 -9.30 25.66 -6.19
N ALA A 681 -10.06 24.58 -6.06
CA ALA A 681 -10.92 24.37 -4.89
C ALA A 681 -10.08 24.18 -3.62
N PHE A 682 -8.99 23.39 -3.72
CA PHE A 682 -8.03 23.24 -2.64
C PHE A 682 -7.41 24.58 -2.22
N ALA A 683 -6.91 25.37 -3.19
CA ALA A 683 -6.31 26.67 -2.91
C ALA A 683 -7.33 27.65 -2.32
N ALA A 684 -8.57 27.64 -2.79
CA ALA A 684 -9.63 28.48 -2.23
C ALA A 684 -9.95 28.10 -0.77
N ARG A 685 -10.05 26.81 -0.48
CA ARG A 685 -10.28 26.31 0.88
C ARG A 685 -9.10 26.61 1.80
N ALA A 686 -7.87 26.45 1.33
CA ALA A 686 -6.67 26.80 2.07
C ALA A 686 -6.64 28.29 2.45
N ARG A 687 -7.04 29.19 1.52
CA ARG A 687 -7.18 30.63 1.83
C ARG A 687 -8.23 30.90 2.94
N GLN A 688 -9.36 30.17 2.93
CA GLN A 688 -10.36 30.29 3.99
C GLN A 688 -9.77 29.84 5.34
N LEU A 689 -9.07 28.70 5.37
CA LEU A 689 -8.39 28.20 6.55
C LEU A 689 -7.31 29.18 7.04
N ALA A 690 -6.55 29.78 6.12
CA ALA A 690 -5.54 30.78 6.46
C ALA A 690 -6.15 32.05 7.08
N ALA A 691 -7.27 32.52 6.56
CA ALA A 691 -7.99 33.67 7.11
C ALA A 691 -8.57 33.39 8.50
N SER A 692 -9.06 32.18 8.76
CA SER A 692 -9.69 31.81 10.03
C SER A 692 -8.70 31.35 11.09
N TYR A 693 -7.63 30.64 10.69
CA TYR A 693 -6.75 29.90 11.60
C TYR A 693 -5.26 30.22 11.44
N GLY A 694 -4.90 31.15 10.57
CA GLY A 694 -3.54 31.69 10.44
C GLY A 694 -2.76 31.23 9.21
N ALA A 695 -1.67 31.96 8.92
CA ALA A 695 -0.86 31.88 7.71
C ALA A 695 -0.22 30.50 7.43
N ARG A 696 -0.20 29.60 8.39
CA ARG A 696 0.32 28.24 8.21
C ARG A 696 -0.42 27.43 7.14
N PHE A 697 -1.63 27.85 6.75
CA PHE A 697 -2.41 27.29 5.65
C PHE A 697 -2.20 28.00 4.31
N ALA A 698 -1.27 28.99 4.23
CA ALA A 698 -0.94 29.63 2.96
C ALA A 698 -0.28 28.59 2.01
N VAL A 699 -0.86 28.48 0.81
CA VAL A 699 -0.38 27.58 -0.24
C VAL A 699 0.73 28.27 -1.03
N PRO A 700 1.82 27.58 -1.41
CA PRO A 700 2.81 28.11 -2.33
C PRO A 700 2.20 28.45 -3.71
N ASP A 701 2.65 29.53 -4.32
CA ASP A 701 2.16 29.96 -5.65
C ASP A 701 2.46 28.93 -6.75
N SER A 702 3.50 28.13 -6.57
CA SER A 702 3.91 27.04 -7.45
C SER A 702 2.86 25.92 -7.63
N ILE A 703 1.82 25.87 -6.77
CA ILE A 703 0.79 24.82 -6.83
C ILE A 703 0.16 24.72 -8.23
N TYR A 704 -0.08 25.86 -8.87
CA TYR A 704 -0.73 25.90 -10.19
C TYR A 704 0.17 25.36 -11.27
N ASP A 705 1.43 25.79 -11.34
CA ASP A 705 2.39 25.35 -12.35
C ASP A 705 2.75 23.89 -12.19
N ARG A 706 2.93 23.43 -10.95
CA ARG A 706 3.34 22.06 -10.63
C ARG A 706 2.23 21.05 -10.85
N LEU A 707 0.98 21.39 -10.58
CA LEU A 707 -0.15 20.46 -10.63
C LEU A 707 -1.06 20.66 -11.87
N ALA A 708 -0.75 21.63 -12.73
CA ALA A 708 -1.53 21.92 -13.94
C ALA A 708 -1.51 20.80 -14.97
N SER A 709 -0.45 19.98 -15.05
CA SER A 709 -0.35 18.89 -16.00
C SER A 709 -0.71 17.54 -15.36
N ARG A 710 -1.78 16.89 -15.84
CA ARG A 710 -2.10 15.49 -15.50
C ARG A 710 -1.03 14.51 -16.03
N GLU A 711 -0.26 14.88 -17.04
CA GLU A 711 0.76 14.05 -17.68
C GLU A 711 1.97 13.78 -16.78
N ALA A 712 2.32 14.67 -15.85
CA ALA A 712 3.40 14.47 -14.90
C ALA A 712 3.15 13.34 -13.89
N ALA A 713 1.92 12.91 -13.67
CA ALA A 713 1.56 11.83 -12.75
C ALA A 713 1.72 10.43 -13.34
N ALA A 714 1.79 10.29 -14.66
CA ALA A 714 1.92 9.01 -15.38
C ALA A 714 3.34 8.78 -15.93
N ALA A 715 4.18 9.80 -15.95
CA ALA A 715 5.58 9.74 -16.36
C ALA A 715 6.50 9.35 -15.21
#